data_298e8fe0dd3f8af309128ec9a3288efe
#
_entry.id   298e8fe0dd3f8af309128ec9a3288efe
#
_cell.length_a   1.000
_cell.length_b   1.000
_cell.length_c   1.000
_cell.angle_alpha   90.00
_cell.angle_beta   90.00
_cell.angle_gamma   90.00
#
_symmetry.space_group_name_H-M   'P 1'
#
loop_
_entity.id
_entity.type
_entity.pdbx_description
1 polymer ?
#
loop_
_entity_poly.entity_id
_entity_poly.type
_entity_poly.pdbx_seq_one_letter_code
_entity_poly.pdbx_strand_id
1 'polypeptide(L)'
;MSSRITVSLVLAAASVFLPAVQAQEGAPAAASASAHSIELSHGWEIQSSCEVKAAGADVSKSGFATAGWHKTTVPNTVVGALVDDKTYPDPFYGTNMKNLPGMNYSSATFFANQDMPEGSPFRCAWWWRNEFVMPAAFAGKNIAIHFPGINYRANVWFNGQKIGDAQDIRGTYRIFEFNLTQLAKAGAKNVIALEITAPGKQDLGLTWVDWNPTPPDKDMGIWKEVTVTAAGPVAIRNPFVKSRLHRDFTAADLTISADLRNDSKTTVKGSVVAELDGKSVKQAVELAAGETKTVRFEPEQFPALQLAQAKLWWPYTIGTPYLYKANLHFSAGNEVSDTATVTFGIREVTSELTDQGYRVFSINGRRFLIRGAAWAPDMFLRPMSKKLDADLRYVRHMGLNTVRLEGRIDRDEFFNKTDELGILVMPGWTCCDAWEQWKDWTDETRKVAAASMADQARRLRNHPSVFVWLYGSDGPPPADVEKMYLSILSEAEWPDPSVSSASEAPTTVTGKSGVKMTGPYEYVPPVYWLADKQAGGAYGYNTETSPGPAIPVLESVKRFIPSDHRWPIDDVWNYHAGGERFTTVNVFTDALNRRYGPATSLADYERKAQAIAYDGERAMFEAYGRNKYTSTGVIQWMLNNAWPSLIWHLYDYYLVPGGGYFGTKKALEPLHVQYAYDDQSVSVVNSTYQERKGMKVRARVYSLDAKLLQDTEVPLDVPADAAVKALDVAKPDGLTTTYFLRLDLRDLRGRLVSHNFYWLSTKPDTLDWAKKQDTVYTPQAEFADLTGLNSLPAVRLEASRVIEQPPGATLGKAHIRLKNPSSSMAFQVRLRLASRKEDRDAVPVFWDDNYFSLLPGEERIVSVSYDTSQLHGAEPVILVDGFNITSAEVGAAH
;
A
#
# COMPACT_ATOMS: atom_id res chain seq x y z
N MET A 1 -50.01 -47.48 -25.48
CA MET A 1 -48.55 -47.37 -25.66
C MET A 1 -48.19 -45.91 -25.69
N SER A 2 -47.80 -45.37 -24.55
CA SER A 2 -47.53 -43.96 -24.37
C SER A 2 -46.05 -43.80 -24.08
N SER A 3 -45.33 -43.18 -25.00
CA SER A 3 -43.89 -42.93 -24.89
C SER A 3 -43.67 -41.57 -24.24
N ARG A 4 -43.13 -41.55 -23.05
CA ARG A 4 -42.69 -40.33 -22.39
C ARG A 4 -41.30 -39.96 -22.93
N ILE A 5 -41.16 -38.79 -23.52
CA ILE A 5 -39.90 -38.17 -23.89
C ILE A 5 -39.47 -37.27 -22.72
N THR A 6 -38.38 -37.67 -22.08
CA THR A 6 -37.71 -36.87 -21.04
C THR A 6 -36.73 -35.92 -21.75
N VAL A 7 -37.00 -34.62 -21.71
CA VAL A 7 -36.06 -33.57 -22.19
C VAL A 7 -35.14 -33.20 -21.05
N SER A 8 -33.88 -33.65 -21.14
CA SER A 8 -32.83 -33.18 -20.26
C SER A 8 -32.28 -31.82 -20.74
N LEU A 9 -32.57 -30.76 -20.01
CA LEU A 9 -31.94 -29.44 -20.22
C LEU A 9 -30.51 -29.50 -19.71
N VAL A 10 -29.54 -29.54 -20.62
CA VAL A 10 -28.13 -29.31 -20.31
C VAL A 10 -27.91 -27.82 -20.31
N LEU A 11 -27.79 -27.22 -19.12
CA LEU A 11 -27.28 -25.84 -18.98
C LEU A 11 -25.78 -25.87 -19.20
N ALA A 12 -25.31 -25.43 -20.37
CA ALA A 12 -23.92 -25.13 -20.62
C ALA A 12 -23.62 -23.73 -20.07
N ALA A 13 -23.04 -23.69 -18.87
CA ALA A 13 -22.41 -22.46 -18.35
C ALA A 13 -21.09 -22.25 -19.10
N ALA A 14 -21.09 -21.34 -20.07
CA ALA A 14 -19.85 -20.91 -20.72
C ALA A 14 -19.11 -19.94 -19.77
N SER A 15 -18.21 -20.50 -18.98
CA SER A 15 -17.21 -19.73 -18.23
C SER A 15 -16.24 -19.12 -19.25
N VAL A 16 -16.17 -17.80 -19.32
CA VAL A 16 -15.09 -17.10 -19.99
C VAL A 16 -13.83 -17.33 -19.16
N PHE A 17 -13.02 -18.28 -19.59
CA PHE A 17 -11.67 -18.46 -19.08
C PHE A 17 -10.82 -17.27 -19.53
N LEU A 18 -10.57 -16.32 -18.62
CA LEU A 18 -9.29 -15.63 -18.64
C LEU A 18 -8.23 -16.72 -18.36
N PRO A 19 -7.12 -16.78 -19.10
CA PRO A 19 -6.11 -17.75 -18.79
C PRO A 19 -5.63 -17.51 -17.37
N ALA A 20 -5.92 -18.42 -16.45
CA ALA A 20 -5.28 -18.47 -15.17
C ALA A 20 -3.80 -18.71 -15.45
N VAL A 21 -2.97 -17.70 -15.26
CA VAL A 21 -1.55 -17.90 -15.07
C VAL A 21 -1.44 -18.77 -13.83
N GLN A 22 -1.18 -20.06 -14.01
CA GLN A 22 -0.72 -20.91 -12.93
C GLN A 22 0.61 -20.32 -12.46
N ALA A 23 0.56 -19.50 -11.41
CA ALA A 23 1.72 -19.30 -10.60
C ALA A 23 2.06 -20.69 -10.04
N GLN A 24 3.18 -21.24 -10.46
CA GLN A 24 3.77 -22.40 -9.81
C GLN A 24 3.93 -21.99 -8.34
N GLU A 25 3.14 -22.59 -7.46
CA GLU A 25 3.29 -22.49 -6.03
C GLU A 25 4.66 -23.05 -5.66
N GLY A 26 5.65 -22.17 -5.58
CA GLY A 26 6.84 -22.42 -4.79
C GLY A 26 6.39 -22.44 -3.34
N ALA A 27 6.63 -23.53 -2.62
CA ALA A 27 6.60 -23.56 -1.16
C ALA A 27 7.31 -22.31 -0.62
N PRO A 28 6.91 -21.74 0.56
CA PRO A 28 7.59 -20.61 1.15
C PRO A 28 9.06 -20.99 1.24
N ALA A 29 9.89 -20.34 0.45
CA ALA A 29 11.33 -20.53 0.49
C ALA A 29 11.74 -20.17 1.91
N ALA A 30 12.05 -21.19 2.71
CA ALA A 30 12.98 -21.01 3.81
C ALA A 30 14.13 -20.20 3.22
N ALA A 31 14.47 -19.05 3.85
CA ALA A 31 15.53 -18.18 3.40
C ALA A 31 16.71 -19.06 3.02
N SER A 32 16.95 -19.27 1.74
CA SER A 32 18.02 -20.10 1.27
C SER A 32 19.28 -19.33 1.63
N ALA A 33 19.99 -19.78 2.66
CA ALA A 33 21.35 -19.35 2.90
C ALA A 33 22.08 -19.59 1.57
N SER A 34 22.29 -18.53 0.80
CA SER A 34 23.16 -18.63 -0.37
C SER A 34 24.51 -19.05 0.18
N ALA A 35 25.33 -19.80 -0.59
CA ALA A 35 26.67 -20.21 -0.14
C ALA A 35 27.57 -19.01 0.21
N HIS A 36 27.06 -17.79 0.11
CA HIS A 36 27.76 -16.53 0.23
C HIS A 36 27.11 -15.49 1.16
N SER A 37 25.94 -15.77 1.77
CA SER A 37 25.29 -14.84 2.71
C SER A 37 24.46 -15.52 3.77
N ILE A 38 24.33 -14.87 4.94
CA ILE A 38 23.40 -15.22 6.02
C ILE A 38 22.64 -13.97 6.45
N GLU A 39 21.40 -14.13 6.82
CA GLU A 39 20.57 -13.09 7.42
C GLU A 39 20.55 -13.24 8.94
N LEU A 40 20.73 -12.13 9.65
CA LEU A 40 20.67 -12.08 11.12
C LEU A 40 19.29 -11.53 11.56
N SER A 41 18.22 -12.29 11.33
CA SER A 41 16.86 -11.89 11.73
C SER A 41 16.50 -12.28 13.17
N HIS A 42 17.14 -13.31 13.74
CA HIS A 42 16.82 -13.85 15.06
C HIS A 42 18.04 -13.81 16.00
N GLY A 43 17.78 -14.00 17.31
CA GLY A 43 18.84 -14.05 18.30
C GLY A 43 19.34 -12.69 18.78
N TRP A 44 18.57 -11.64 18.50
CA TRP A 44 18.86 -10.30 19.01
C TRP A 44 18.35 -10.13 20.44
N GLU A 45 19.13 -9.39 21.24
CA GLU A 45 18.82 -8.99 22.59
C GLU A 45 19.07 -7.49 22.75
N ILE A 46 18.15 -6.78 23.42
CA ILE A 46 18.24 -5.33 23.61
C ILE A 46 18.19 -4.93 25.07
N GLN A 47 18.87 -3.85 25.42
CA GLN A 47 18.78 -3.24 26.75
C GLN A 47 19.20 -1.77 26.71
N SER A 48 18.62 -0.96 27.58
CA SER A 48 18.99 0.44 27.74
C SER A 48 20.46 0.59 28.17
N SER A 49 21.19 1.49 27.51
CA SER A 49 22.57 1.81 27.91
C SER A 49 22.63 2.47 29.27
N CYS A 50 21.54 3.04 29.77
CA CYS A 50 21.47 3.60 31.13
C CYS A 50 21.51 2.49 32.20
N GLU A 51 21.05 1.29 31.89
CA GLU A 51 21.08 0.10 32.76
C GLU A 51 22.38 -0.72 32.59
N VAL A 52 23.03 -0.63 31.42
CA VAL A 52 24.24 -1.38 31.10
C VAL A 52 25.46 -0.50 31.26
N LYS A 53 26.26 -0.73 32.29
CA LYS A 53 27.47 0.07 32.57
C LYS A 53 28.73 -0.44 31.85
N ALA A 54 28.66 -1.59 31.18
CA ALA A 54 29.77 -2.17 30.45
C ALA A 54 30.05 -1.36 29.18
N ALA A 55 31.33 -1.27 28.82
CA ALA A 55 31.74 -0.66 27.58
C ALA A 55 31.37 -1.54 26.36
N GLY A 56 31.16 -0.93 25.19
CA GLY A 56 30.81 -1.65 23.98
C GLY A 56 31.79 -2.74 23.57
N ALA A 57 33.05 -2.55 23.88
CA ALA A 57 34.10 -3.57 23.74
C ALA A 57 33.84 -4.84 24.58
N ASP A 58 33.19 -4.72 25.72
CA ASP A 58 32.83 -5.88 26.56
C ASP A 58 31.49 -6.45 26.17
N VAL A 59 30.50 -5.61 25.90
CA VAL A 59 29.15 -6.02 25.40
C VAL A 59 29.28 -6.88 24.14
N SER A 60 30.25 -6.59 23.28
CA SER A 60 30.46 -7.30 22.02
C SER A 60 31.37 -8.52 22.12
N LYS A 61 31.66 -9.04 23.31
CA LYS A 61 32.39 -10.30 23.50
C LYS A 61 31.45 -11.48 23.65
N SER A 62 31.91 -12.65 23.19
CA SER A 62 31.20 -13.91 23.43
C SER A 62 31.18 -14.21 24.93
N GLY A 63 30.01 -14.67 25.41
CA GLY A 63 29.80 -15.00 26.83
C GLY A 63 29.50 -13.77 27.72
N PHE A 64 29.32 -12.58 27.16
CA PHE A 64 28.78 -11.45 27.92
C PHE A 64 27.40 -11.80 28.48
N ALA A 65 27.18 -11.53 29.77
CA ALA A 65 25.92 -11.88 30.44
C ALA A 65 24.79 -10.91 30.04
N THR A 66 23.76 -11.44 29.41
CA THR A 66 22.54 -10.72 28.99
C THR A 66 21.30 -11.05 29.83
N ALA A 67 21.52 -11.48 31.08
CA ALA A 67 20.41 -11.73 32.00
C ALA A 67 19.60 -10.46 32.21
N GLY A 68 18.27 -10.55 31.98
CA GLY A 68 17.37 -9.40 32.05
C GLY A 68 17.30 -8.53 30.77
N TRP A 69 18.00 -8.92 29.70
CA TRP A 69 17.82 -8.26 28.39
C TRP A 69 16.55 -8.76 27.70
N HIS A 70 15.94 -7.89 26.90
CA HIS A 70 14.76 -8.20 26.12
C HIS A 70 15.14 -8.93 24.84
N LYS A 71 14.49 -10.04 24.54
CA LYS A 71 14.71 -10.80 23.29
C LYS A 71 13.87 -10.22 22.17
N THR A 72 14.46 -10.10 20.99
CA THR A 72 13.78 -9.55 19.82
C THR A 72 14.24 -10.17 18.52
N THR A 73 13.60 -9.78 17.43
CA THR A 73 14.00 -10.03 16.04
C THR A 73 14.43 -8.71 15.39
N VAL A 74 15.07 -8.79 14.24
CA VAL A 74 15.37 -7.66 13.36
C VAL A 74 14.78 -8.01 11.99
N PRO A 75 14.06 -7.08 11.37
CA PRO A 75 13.76 -5.67 11.73
C PRO A 75 12.86 -5.50 12.96
N ASN A 76 13.11 -4.45 13.76
CA ASN A 76 12.22 -3.99 14.84
C ASN A 76 12.65 -2.62 15.38
N THR A 77 11.79 -2.00 16.20
CA THR A 77 12.12 -0.83 17.02
C THR A 77 12.24 -1.24 18.50
N VAL A 78 12.73 -0.34 19.35
CA VAL A 78 12.81 -0.63 20.78
C VAL A 78 11.42 -0.83 21.38
N VAL A 79 10.48 0.07 21.09
CA VAL A 79 9.08 -0.06 21.58
C VAL A 79 8.44 -1.31 21.00
N GLY A 80 8.65 -1.60 19.71
CA GLY A 80 8.14 -2.83 19.10
C GLY A 80 8.62 -4.08 19.82
N ALA A 81 9.91 -4.16 20.15
CA ALA A 81 10.48 -5.27 20.92
C ALA A 81 9.89 -5.41 22.33
N LEU A 82 9.69 -4.28 23.03
CA LEU A 82 9.10 -4.27 24.37
C LEU A 82 7.60 -4.63 24.39
N VAL A 83 6.90 -4.40 23.30
CA VAL A 83 5.53 -4.85 23.10
C VAL A 83 5.49 -6.35 22.77
N ASP A 84 6.37 -6.81 21.90
CA ASP A 84 6.42 -8.22 21.48
C ASP A 84 6.77 -9.16 22.64
N ASP A 85 7.66 -8.76 23.54
CA ASP A 85 8.02 -9.54 24.73
C ASP A 85 7.08 -9.31 25.93
N LYS A 86 6.04 -8.49 25.75
CA LYS A 86 5.01 -8.17 26.75
C LYS A 86 5.50 -7.36 27.95
N THR A 87 6.62 -6.71 27.87
CA THR A 87 7.07 -5.71 28.84
C THR A 87 6.10 -4.52 28.85
N TYR A 88 5.63 -4.13 27.66
CA TYR A 88 4.57 -3.15 27.51
C TYR A 88 3.23 -3.83 27.15
N PRO A 89 2.10 -3.33 27.67
CA PRO A 89 0.79 -3.81 27.25
C PRO A 89 0.53 -3.50 25.77
N ASP A 90 -0.51 -4.11 25.20
CA ASP A 90 -0.97 -3.78 23.84
C ASP A 90 -1.25 -2.26 23.74
N PRO A 91 -0.43 -1.49 23.00
CA PRO A 91 -0.56 -0.05 22.92
C PRO A 91 -1.79 0.40 22.13
N PHE A 92 -2.37 -0.51 21.35
CA PHE A 92 -3.49 -0.21 20.46
C PHE A 92 -4.86 -0.37 21.11
N TYR A 93 -4.93 -0.89 22.33
CA TYR A 93 -6.18 -1.04 23.06
C TYR A 93 -6.49 0.21 23.88
N GLY A 94 -7.63 0.84 23.59
CA GLY A 94 -8.07 2.06 24.25
C GLY A 94 -7.04 3.18 24.12
N THR A 95 -6.64 3.76 25.23
CA THR A 95 -5.64 4.84 25.28
C THR A 95 -4.28 4.38 25.80
N ASN A 96 -3.99 3.07 25.73
CA ASN A 96 -2.75 2.51 26.30
C ASN A 96 -1.47 3.16 25.76
N MET A 97 -1.44 3.54 24.47
CA MET A 97 -0.30 4.25 23.88
C MET A 97 0.05 5.52 24.67
N LYS A 98 -0.95 6.28 25.13
CA LYS A 98 -0.71 7.52 25.94
C LYS A 98 0.01 7.23 27.25
N ASN A 99 -0.11 6.00 27.77
CA ASN A 99 0.41 5.60 29.07
C ASN A 99 1.79 4.92 28.95
N LEU A 100 2.32 4.75 27.74
CA LEU A 100 3.67 4.21 27.59
C LEU A 100 4.71 5.19 28.17
N PRO A 101 5.78 4.68 28.78
CA PRO A 101 6.87 5.53 29.25
C PRO A 101 7.42 6.41 28.10
N GLY A 102 7.57 7.71 28.37
CA GLY A 102 8.09 8.64 27.37
C GLY A 102 7.03 9.28 26.46
N MET A 103 5.73 8.99 26.63
CA MET A 103 4.65 9.59 25.81
C MET A 103 4.15 10.97 26.25
N ASN A 104 4.74 11.57 27.29
CA ASN A 104 4.34 12.88 27.80
C ASN A 104 4.92 14.04 26.97
N TYR A 105 4.82 13.98 25.64
CA TYR A 105 5.15 15.09 24.75
C TYR A 105 4.23 16.29 25.01
N SER A 106 4.77 17.50 24.85
CA SER A 106 3.95 18.71 24.90
C SER A 106 3.01 18.73 23.70
N SER A 107 1.75 19.01 23.91
CA SER A 107 0.64 18.69 23.01
C SER A 107 0.50 19.56 21.76
N ALA A 108 1.44 20.39 21.38
CA ALA A 108 1.07 21.47 20.46
C ALA A 108 1.40 21.28 18.99
N THR A 109 2.31 20.39 18.59
CA THR A 109 2.73 20.22 17.19
C THR A 109 3.40 18.88 16.97
N PHE A 110 3.58 18.53 15.70
CA PHE A 110 4.23 17.31 15.21
C PHE A 110 5.29 16.69 16.13
N PHE A 111 5.06 15.51 16.63
CA PHE A 111 6.00 14.82 17.53
C PHE A 111 7.40 14.69 16.95
N ALA A 112 7.49 14.51 15.64
CA ALA A 112 8.73 14.37 14.92
C ALA A 112 9.68 15.55 15.15
N ASN A 113 9.12 16.76 15.24
CA ASN A 113 9.84 18.01 15.39
C ASN A 113 10.04 18.45 16.84
N GLN A 114 9.78 17.58 17.82
CA GLN A 114 9.96 17.86 19.25
C GLN A 114 11.09 17.02 19.83
N ASP A 115 11.73 17.57 20.85
CA ASP A 115 12.65 16.79 21.68
C ASP A 115 11.84 15.78 22.51
N MET A 116 12.43 14.60 22.76
CA MET A 116 11.85 13.67 23.72
C MET A 116 11.66 14.33 25.07
N PRO A 117 10.53 14.01 25.78
CA PRO A 117 10.32 14.51 27.14
C PRO A 117 11.50 14.26 28.08
N GLU A 118 11.70 15.17 29.05
CA GLU A 118 12.74 15.09 30.02
C GLU A 118 12.65 13.83 30.85
N GLY A 119 12.81 12.93 31.08
CA GLY A 119 12.58 11.67 31.80
C GLY A 119 12.17 10.50 30.90
N SER A 120 12.11 10.70 29.58
CA SER A 120 11.87 9.59 28.68
C SER A 120 13.00 8.55 28.76
N PRO A 121 12.70 7.26 28.93
CA PRO A 121 13.70 6.19 28.94
C PRO A 121 14.40 6.01 27.59
N PHE A 122 13.83 6.55 26.52
CA PHE A 122 14.35 6.49 25.16
C PHE A 122 15.33 7.62 24.81
N ARG A 123 15.58 8.55 25.74
CA ARG A 123 16.73 9.48 25.66
C ARG A 123 18.07 8.77 25.86
N CYS A 124 18.07 7.61 26.55
CA CYS A 124 19.19 6.71 26.58
C CYS A 124 19.36 6.01 25.24
N ALA A 125 20.59 5.80 24.82
CA ALA A 125 20.85 4.86 23.73
C ALA A 125 20.43 3.44 24.14
N TRP A 126 20.18 2.60 23.18
CA TRP A 126 19.81 1.20 23.41
C TRP A 126 20.80 0.27 22.73
N TRP A 127 21.27 -0.72 23.48
CA TRP A 127 22.07 -1.82 22.97
C TRP A 127 21.21 -2.77 22.15
N TRP A 128 21.73 -3.15 20.99
CA TRP A 128 21.24 -4.23 20.12
C TRP A 128 22.39 -5.22 19.96
N ARG A 129 22.28 -6.42 20.51
CA ARG A 129 23.35 -7.43 20.53
C ARG A 129 22.88 -8.72 19.89
N ASN A 130 23.71 -9.32 19.04
CA ASN A 130 23.49 -10.65 18.47
C ASN A 130 24.76 -11.49 18.57
N GLU A 131 24.65 -12.68 19.11
CA GLU A 131 25.72 -13.69 19.15
C GLU A 131 25.33 -14.82 18.18
N PHE A 132 26.07 -14.99 17.09
CA PHE A 132 25.79 -15.92 16.02
C PHE A 132 27.00 -16.73 15.59
N VAL A 133 26.77 -17.89 14.96
CA VAL A 133 27.84 -18.73 14.41
C VAL A 133 28.08 -18.31 12.94
N MET A 134 29.31 -17.86 12.65
CA MET A 134 29.74 -17.58 11.29
C MET A 134 29.91 -18.90 10.52
N PRO A 135 29.35 -19.04 9.29
CA PRO A 135 29.54 -20.27 8.52
C PRO A 135 31.02 -20.62 8.30
N ALA A 136 31.39 -21.88 8.45
CA ALA A 136 32.75 -22.35 8.19
C ALA A 136 33.19 -22.12 6.73
N ALA A 137 32.22 -22.12 5.79
CA ALA A 137 32.44 -21.83 4.37
C ALA A 137 32.93 -20.40 4.09
N PHE A 138 32.86 -19.50 5.08
CA PHE A 138 33.36 -18.13 4.96
C PHE A 138 34.85 -18.01 5.27
N ALA A 139 35.51 -19.10 5.68
CA ALA A 139 36.96 -19.11 5.94
C ALA A 139 37.76 -18.70 4.69
N GLY A 140 38.68 -17.76 4.85
CA GLY A 140 39.53 -17.26 3.77
C GLY A 140 38.85 -16.30 2.79
N LYS A 141 37.59 -15.94 3.02
CA LYS A 141 36.86 -14.98 2.21
C LYS A 141 36.87 -13.56 2.81
N ASN A 142 36.61 -12.56 2.00
CA ASN A 142 36.29 -11.21 2.47
C ASN A 142 34.87 -11.20 3.03
N ILE A 143 34.74 -10.85 4.30
CA ILE A 143 33.46 -10.90 5.03
C ILE A 143 32.98 -9.47 5.28
N ALA A 144 31.75 -9.16 4.94
CA ALA A 144 31.13 -7.87 5.23
C ALA A 144 29.77 -8.05 5.91
N ILE A 145 29.39 -7.11 6.78
CA ILE A 145 28.05 -6.99 7.36
C ILE A 145 27.38 -5.73 6.84
N HIS A 146 26.09 -5.84 6.51
CA HIS A 146 25.30 -4.79 5.90
C HIS A 146 24.13 -4.39 6.79
N PHE A 147 23.97 -3.08 6.99
CA PHE A 147 22.85 -2.46 7.69
C PHE A 147 22.16 -1.46 6.75
N PRO A 148 21.09 -1.87 6.05
CA PRO A 148 20.39 -0.98 5.11
C PRO A 148 19.42 -0.01 5.80
N GLY A 149 19.27 -0.07 7.12
CA GLY A 149 18.42 0.84 7.87
C GLY A 149 18.66 0.80 9.39
N ILE A 150 19.31 1.83 9.91
CA ILE A 150 19.45 2.11 11.35
C ILE A 150 18.77 3.44 11.63
N ASN A 151 17.87 3.51 12.59
CA ASN A 151 17.23 4.74 13.01
C ASN A 151 17.64 5.05 14.48
N TYR A 152 18.54 5.97 14.79
CA TYR A 152 19.08 6.95 13.85
C TYR A 152 20.62 6.95 13.81
N ARG A 153 21.33 7.00 14.98
CA ARG A 153 22.79 6.99 15.10
C ARG A 153 23.23 5.70 15.79
N ALA A 154 24.39 5.19 15.42
CA ALA A 154 24.92 4.00 16.08
C ALA A 154 26.44 4.04 16.29
N ASN A 155 26.88 3.61 17.45
CA ASN A 155 28.20 3.08 17.64
C ASN A 155 28.14 1.57 17.39
N VAL A 156 29.13 1.01 16.68
CA VAL A 156 29.10 -0.40 16.26
C VAL A 156 30.38 -1.12 16.71
N TRP A 157 30.22 -2.29 17.34
CA TRP A 157 31.35 -3.15 17.77
C TRP A 157 31.17 -4.55 17.22
N PHE A 158 32.31 -5.18 16.90
CA PHE A 158 32.34 -6.58 16.49
C PHE A 158 33.47 -7.32 17.21
N ASN A 159 33.15 -8.41 17.92
CA ASN A 159 34.10 -9.23 18.66
C ASN A 159 35.07 -8.42 19.59
N GLY A 160 34.54 -7.41 20.27
CA GLY A 160 35.28 -6.55 21.20
C GLY A 160 35.95 -5.34 20.57
N GLN A 161 35.89 -5.17 19.26
CA GLN A 161 36.50 -4.03 18.55
C GLN A 161 35.43 -3.07 18.00
N LYS A 162 35.63 -1.77 18.17
CA LYS A 162 34.74 -0.73 17.56
C LYS A 162 35.06 -0.67 16.08
N ILE A 163 34.02 -0.79 15.25
CA ILE A 163 34.08 -0.77 13.78
C ILE A 163 33.30 0.41 13.14
N GLY A 164 32.47 1.10 13.93
CA GLY A 164 31.72 2.27 13.48
C GLY A 164 31.47 3.25 14.60
N ASP A 165 31.44 4.54 14.28
CA ASP A 165 31.21 5.63 15.22
C ASP A 165 29.89 6.34 14.92
N ALA A 166 29.14 6.74 15.94
CA ALA A 166 27.88 7.47 15.82
C ALA A 166 27.99 8.82 15.09
N GLN A 167 29.20 9.36 14.95
CA GLN A 167 29.45 10.55 14.12
C GLN A 167 29.35 10.26 12.63
N ASP A 168 29.70 9.03 12.21
CA ASP A 168 29.68 8.59 10.81
C ASP A 168 28.43 7.77 10.49
N ILE A 169 27.95 6.99 11.47
CA ILE A 169 26.79 6.11 11.32
C ILE A 169 25.54 6.84 11.77
N ARG A 170 24.88 7.51 10.83
CA ARG A 170 23.64 8.26 11.04
C ARG A 170 22.84 8.42 9.76
N GLY A 171 21.52 8.47 9.89
CA GLY A 171 20.59 8.64 8.78
C GLY A 171 19.78 7.38 8.48
N THR A 172 18.49 7.47 8.65
CA THR A 172 17.51 6.39 8.54
C THR A 172 17.56 5.65 7.20
N TYR A 173 17.77 6.40 6.10
CA TYR A 173 17.79 5.85 4.75
C TYR A 173 19.19 5.57 4.20
N ARG A 174 20.21 5.58 5.09
CA ARG A 174 21.57 5.25 4.76
C ARG A 174 21.77 3.73 4.75
N ILE A 175 22.66 3.27 3.88
CA ILE A 175 23.11 1.88 3.80
C ILE A 175 24.56 1.81 4.26
N PHE A 176 24.81 1.09 5.37
CA PHE A 176 26.14 0.93 5.94
C PHE A 176 26.68 -0.48 5.70
N GLU A 177 27.95 -0.56 5.30
CA GLU A 177 28.68 -1.81 5.14
C GLU A 177 29.97 -1.74 5.96
N PHE A 178 30.26 -2.80 6.74
CA PHE A 178 31.49 -2.93 7.51
C PHE A 178 32.27 -4.16 7.09
N ASN A 179 33.57 -4.00 6.81
CA ASN A 179 34.45 -5.10 6.54
C ASN A 179 34.86 -5.81 7.83
N LEU A 180 34.50 -7.08 7.96
CA LEU A 180 34.76 -7.93 9.13
C LEU A 180 35.91 -8.92 8.92
N THR A 181 36.54 -8.94 7.74
CA THR A 181 37.49 -9.98 7.31
C THR A 181 38.58 -10.32 8.35
N GLN A 182 39.12 -9.29 8.99
CA GLN A 182 40.21 -9.47 9.98
C GLN A 182 39.69 -9.83 11.38
N LEU A 183 38.40 -9.67 11.65
CA LEU A 183 37.78 -9.83 12.96
C LEU A 183 36.89 -11.07 13.06
N ALA A 184 36.37 -11.51 11.92
CA ALA A 184 35.44 -12.62 11.84
C ALA A 184 36.14 -13.97 12.10
N LYS A 185 35.46 -14.81 12.86
CA LYS A 185 35.90 -16.18 13.18
C LYS A 185 34.99 -17.17 12.47
N ALA A 186 35.37 -17.60 11.26
CA ALA A 186 34.63 -18.60 10.51
C ALA A 186 34.51 -19.93 11.29
N GLY A 187 33.31 -20.55 11.24
CA GLY A 187 33.02 -21.78 11.98
C GLY A 187 32.87 -21.60 13.50
N ALA A 188 32.89 -20.37 14.00
CA ALA A 188 32.81 -20.09 15.44
C ALA A 188 31.81 -18.99 15.77
N LYS A 189 31.56 -18.77 17.04
CA LYS A 189 30.70 -17.71 17.55
C LYS A 189 31.36 -16.35 17.33
N ASN A 190 30.57 -15.42 16.86
CA ASN A 190 30.89 -14.01 16.67
C ASN A 190 29.78 -13.17 17.33
N VAL A 191 30.12 -11.95 17.71
CA VAL A 191 29.19 -11.03 18.36
C VAL A 191 29.25 -9.69 17.67
N ILE A 192 28.05 -9.21 17.26
CA ILE A 192 27.81 -7.83 16.82
C ILE A 192 27.05 -7.11 17.92
N ALA A 193 27.42 -5.88 18.23
CA ALA A 193 26.69 -5.02 19.16
C ALA A 193 26.64 -3.59 18.62
N LEU A 194 25.45 -3.01 18.65
CA LEU A 194 25.19 -1.63 18.29
C LEU A 194 24.62 -0.89 19.50
N GLU A 195 25.13 0.30 19.77
CA GLU A 195 24.53 1.25 20.70
C GLU A 195 23.81 2.31 19.87
N ILE A 196 22.47 2.23 19.80
CA ILE A 196 21.64 3.06 18.91
C ILE A 196 21.01 4.19 19.72
N THR A 197 21.06 5.42 19.17
CA THR A 197 20.42 6.62 19.72
C THR A 197 19.29 7.06 18.77
N ALA A 198 18.15 7.42 19.36
CA ALA A 198 16.99 7.92 18.64
C ALA A 198 17.28 9.24 17.91
N PRO A 199 16.48 9.58 16.86
CA PRO A 199 16.60 10.87 16.20
C PRO A 199 16.19 12.03 17.12
N GLY A 200 16.97 13.11 17.09
CA GLY A 200 16.57 14.41 17.63
C GLY A 200 15.64 15.14 16.67
N LYS A 201 15.07 16.28 17.11
CA LYS A 201 14.10 17.05 16.30
C LYS A 201 14.64 17.60 14.97
N GLN A 202 15.97 17.71 14.83
CA GLN A 202 16.63 18.21 13.61
C GLN A 202 17.25 17.08 12.78
N ASP A 203 17.15 15.85 13.25
CA ASP A 203 17.68 14.69 12.54
C ASP A 203 16.70 14.20 11.47
N LEU A 204 17.24 13.78 10.34
CA LEU A 204 16.49 13.18 9.23
C LEU A 204 16.12 11.72 9.55
N GLY A 205 15.31 11.57 10.61
CA GLY A 205 14.88 10.30 11.14
C GLY A 205 13.74 9.69 10.34
N LEU A 206 13.32 8.52 10.81
CA LEU A 206 12.07 7.90 10.41
C LEU A 206 11.11 8.03 11.59
N THR A 207 10.06 8.82 11.41
CA THR A 207 9.05 9.07 12.43
C THR A 207 7.68 9.08 11.77
N TRP A 208 6.65 8.98 12.58
CA TRP A 208 5.28 9.13 12.11
C TRP A 208 4.92 10.61 12.02
N VAL A 209 4.16 10.95 10.98
CA VAL A 209 3.71 12.30 10.71
C VAL A 209 2.46 12.66 11.51
N ASP A 210 2.08 13.91 11.47
CA ASP A 210 1.16 14.69 12.27
C ASP A 210 -0.15 14.01 12.71
N TRP A 211 -0.76 13.20 11.88
CA TRP A 211 -2.06 12.57 12.16
C TRP A 211 -1.97 11.19 12.84
N ASN A 212 -0.78 10.61 12.99
CA ASN A 212 -0.54 9.39 13.76
C ASN A 212 0.10 9.71 15.13
N PRO A 213 -0.19 8.95 16.17
CA PRO A 213 0.64 9.00 17.37
C PRO A 213 2.05 8.50 17.04
N THR A 214 3.07 9.22 17.50
CA THR A 214 4.45 8.80 17.33
C THR A 214 4.84 7.84 18.47
N PRO A 215 5.46 6.70 18.19
CA PRO A 215 6.04 5.84 19.22
C PRO A 215 7.03 6.60 20.10
N PRO A 216 7.05 6.39 21.43
CA PRO A 216 7.85 7.19 22.35
C PRO A 216 9.35 7.10 22.14
N ASP A 217 9.84 6.05 21.47
CA ASP A 217 11.23 5.86 21.06
C ASP A 217 11.57 6.50 19.71
N LYS A 218 10.62 7.15 19.03
CA LYS A 218 10.76 7.69 17.67
C LYS A 218 11.28 6.67 16.68
N ASP A 219 10.75 5.45 16.73
CA ASP A 219 11.14 4.32 15.88
C ASP A 219 12.64 3.97 15.96
N MET A 220 13.28 4.18 17.11
CA MET A 220 14.68 3.86 17.35
C MET A 220 14.93 2.36 17.20
N GLY A 221 15.85 1.96 16.30
CA GLY A 221 16.21 0.55 16.15
C GLY A 221 16.84 0.19 14.82
N ILE A 222 16.88 -1.10 14.55
CA ILE A 222 17.32 -1.67 13.27
C ILE A 222 16.06 -2.07 12.49
N TRP A 223 15.63 -1.20 11.56
CA TRP A 223 14.32 -1.32 10.94
C TRP A 223 14.33 -2.01 9.56
N LYS A 224 15.51 -2.47 9.10
CA LYS A 224 15.67 -3.31 7.91
C LYS A 224 16.53 -4.54 8.21
N GLU A 225 16.52 -5.50 7.30
CA GLU A 225 17.19 -6.77 7.39
C GLU A 225 18.73 -6.61 7.50
N VAL A 226 19.37 -7.31 8.40
CA VAL A 226 20.84 -7.33 8.58
C VAL A 226 21.40 -8.58 7.90
N THR A 227 22.36 -8.41 7.00
CA THR A 227 22.99 -9.53 6.30
C THR A 227 24.51 -9.54 6.46
N VAL A 228 25.08 -10.74 6.54
CA VAL A 228 26.52 -10.95 6.45
C VAL A 228 26.83 -11.67 5.16
N THR A 229 27.74 -11.11 4.36
CA THR A 229 28.14 -11.66 3.07
C THR A 229 29.59 -12.09 3.08
N ALA A 230 29.96 -13.06 2.22
CA ALA A 230 31.33 -13.52 2.04
C ALA A 230 31.65 -13.63 0.56
N ALA A 231 32.65 -12.89 0.09
CA ALA A 231 33.14 -12.89 -1.28
C ALA A 231 34.61 -13.32 -1.34
N GLY A 232 35.10 -13.69 -2.51
CA GLY A 232 36.53 -13.79 -2.77
C GLY A 232 37.19 -12.41 -2.80
N PRO A 233 38.31 -12.24 -3.51
CA PRO A 233 39.05 -10.97 -3.50
C PRO A 233 38.28 -9.78 -4.09
N VAL A 234 37.35 -10.03 -5.01
CA VAL A 234 36.54 -8.98 -5.65
C VAL A 234 35.07 -9.19 -5.35
N ALA A 235 34.40 -8.16 -4.86
CA ALA A 235 32.97 -8.11 -4.57
C ALA A 235 32.23 -7.33 -5.68
N ILE A 236 31.00 -7.76 -6.01
CA ILE A 236 30.08 -7.08 -6.92
C ILE A 236 29.13 -6.23 -6.09
N ARG A 237 28.98 -4.95 -6.45
CA ARG A 237 28.11 -3.98 -5.77
C ARG A 237 27.25 -3.22 -6.80
N ASN A 238 26.11 -2.73 -6.35
CA ASN A 238 25.20 -1.85 -7.11
C ASN A 238 24.88 -2.33 -8.55
N PRO A 239 24.60 -3.63 -8.76
CA PRO A 239 24.30 -4.11 -10.10
C PRO A 239 23.04 -3.43 -10.62
N PHE A 240 23.05 -3.03 -11.91
CA PHE A 240 21.97 -2.27 -12.52
C PHE A 240 21.75 -2.68 -13.96
N VAL A 241 20.47 -2.80 -14.35
CA VAL A 241 20.08 -3.02 -15.76
C VAL A 241 19.21 -1.87 -16.22
N LYS A 242 19.74 -1.06 -17.11
CA LYS A 242 19.02 0.03 -17.77
C LYS A 242 18.47 -0.47 -19.09
N SER A 243 17.17 -0.27 -19.33
CA SER A 243 16.51 -0.59 -20.60
C SER A 243 16.18 0.67 -21.39
N ARG A 244 16.38 0.62 -22.69
CA ARG A 244 15.93 1.63 -23.65
C ARG A 244 15.03 0.96 -24.67
N LEU A 245 13.74 1.29 -24.64
CA LEU A 245 12.77 0.78 -25.61
C LEU A 245 12.93 1.44 -26.98
N HIS A 246 12.74 0.68 -28.04
CA HIS A 246 12.56 1.22 -29.39
C HIS A 246 11.16 1.83 -29.53
N ARG A 247 11.00 2.73 -30.51
CA ARG A 247 9.75 3.51 -30.69
C ARG A 247 8.49 2.68 -30.92
N ASP A 248 8.65 1.47 -31.43
CA ASP A 248 7.57 0.51 -31.68
C ASP A 248 7.21 -0.33 -30.44
N PHE A 249 7.94 -0.17 -29.33
CA PHE A 249 7.77 -0.91 -28.08
C PHE A 249 7.86 -2.44 -28.24
N THR A 250 8.54 -2.95 -29.26
CA THR A 250 8.75 -4.39 -29.49
C THR A 250 10.16 -4.85 -29.18
N ALA A 251 11.13 -3.96 -29.32
CA ALA A 251 12.55 -4.21 -29.09
C ALA A 251 13.09 -3.33 -27.96
N ALA A 252 14.19 -3.77 -27.34
CA ALA A 252 14.88 -3.02 -26.30
C ALA A 252 16.38 -3.24 -26.35
N ASP A 253 17.14 -2.20 -26.06
CA ASP A 253 18.58 -2.24 -25.81
C ASP A 253 18.81 -2.20 -24.29
N LEU A 254 19.68 -3.08 -23.81
CA LEU A 254 20.02 -3.17 -22.39
C LEU A 254 21.47 -2.77 -22.15
N THR A 255 21.69 -1.92 -21.14
CA THR A 255 23.01 -1.68 -20.56
C THR A 255 23.05 -2.36 -19.20
N ILE A 256 24.03 -3.24 -18.95
CA ILE A 256 24.24 -3.86 -17.65
C ILE A 256 25.48 -3.25 -17.02
N SER A 257 25.39 -2.75 -15.79
CA SER A 257 26.51 -2.19 -15.04
C SER A 257 26.61 -2.74 -13.63
N ALA A 258 27.83 -2.74 -13.08
CA ALA A 258 28.07 -3.07 -11.68
C ALA A 258 29.41 -2.45 -11.21
N ASP A 259 29.51 -2.18 -9.92
CA ASP A 259 30.75 -1.79 -9.28
C ASP A 259 31.50 -3.05 -8.82
N LEU A 260 32.74 -3.23 -9.30
CA LEU A 260 33.65 -4.28 -8.86
C LEU A 260 34.63 -3.67 -7.86
N ARG A 261 34.62 -4.17 -6.62
CA ARG A 261 35.50 -3.71 -5.56
C ARG A 261 36.53 -4.78 -5.18
N ASN A 262 37.81 -4.47 -5.33
CA ASN A 262 38.88 -5.35 -4.88
C ASN A 262 39.18 -5.12 -3.40
N ASP A 263 38.67 -6.00 -2.55
CA ASP A 263 38.87 -5.93 -1.10
C ASP A 263 40.20 -6.57 -0.66
N SER A 264 41.04 -7.03 -1.59
CA SER A 264 42.36 -7.60 -1.29
C SER A 264 43.49 -6.56 -1.30
N LYS A 265 44.65 -6.97 -0.80
CA LYS A 265 45.86 -6.12 -0.77
C LYS A 265 46.74 -6.20 -2.02
N THR A 266 46.30 -6.90 -3.04
CA THR A 266 47.04 -7.15 -4.29
C THR A 266 46.19 -6.83 -5.50
N THR A 267 46.80 -6.56 -6.64
CA THR A 267 46.13 -6.44 -7.93
C THR A 267 45.45 -7.77 -8.28
N VAL A 268 44.19 -7.72 -8.68
CA VAL A 268 43.42 -8.90 -9.13
C VAL A 268 43.10 -8.74 -10.62
N LYS A 269 43.44 -9.77 -11.40
CA LYS A 269 43.03 -9.92 -12.78
C LYS A 269 41.94 -10.99 -12.88
N GLY A 270 40.88 -10.69 -13.62
CA GLY A 270 39.76 -11.59 -13.72
C GLY A 270 38.80 -11.22 -14.86
N SER A 271 37.62 -11.78 -14.81
CA SER A 271 36.58 -11.44 -15.77
C SER A 271 35.23 -11.39 -15.06
N VAL A 272 34.41 -10.43 -15.46
CA VAL A 272 33.00 -10.35 -15.12
C VAL A 272 32.16 -10.91 -16.27
N VAL A 273 31.16 -11.69 -15.94
CA VAL A 273 30.17 -12.24 -16.88
C VAL A 273 28.79 -11.79 -16.41
N ALA A 274 27.96 -11.38 -17.37
CA ALA A 274 26.55 -11.17 -17.13
C ALA A 274 25.73 -12.12 -18.02
N GLU A 275 24.77 -12.82 -17.41
CA GLU A 275 23.90 -13.80 -18.07
C GLU A 275 22.44 -13.32 -18.02
N LEU A 276 21.76 -13.39 -19.17
CA LEU A 276 20.37 -13.01 -19.34
C LEU A 276 19.70 -13.86 -20.41
N ASP A 277 18.59 -14.51 -20.10
CA ASP A 277 17.79 -15.33 -21.04
C ASP A 277 18.64 -16.32 -21.88
N GLY A 278 19.58 -17.01 -21.23
CA GLY A 278 20.47 -17.97 -21.88
C GLY A 278 21.57 -17.37 -22.74
N LYS A 279 21.67 -16.04 -22.79
CA LYS A 279 22.78 -15.30 -23.44
C LYS A 279 23.77 -14.88 -22.37
N SER A 280 25.06 -14.79 -22.73
CA SER A 280 26.11 -14.31 -21.84
C SER A 280 27.00 -13.29 -22.52
N VAL A 281 27.46 -12.31 -21.74
CA VAL A 281 28.46 -11.31 -22.14
C VAL A 281 29.60 -11.32 -21.14
N LYS A 282 30.83 -11.13 -21.59
CA LYS A 282 32.04 -11.25 -20.76
C LYS A 282 33.01 -10.13 -21.03
N GLN A 283 33.61 -9.59 -19.97
CA GLN A 283 34.63 -8.56 -20.02
C GLN A 283 35.79 -8.91 -19.09
N ALA A 284 37.05 -8.78 -19.57
CA ALA A 284 38.24 -8.89 -18.74
C ALA A 284 38.44 -7.59 -17.94
N VAL A 285 38.81 -7.74 -16.66
CA VAL A 285 39.00 -6.61 -15.75
C VAL A 285 40.26 -6.81 -14.92
N GLU A 286 41.04 -5.75 -14.76
CA GLU A 286 42.15 -5.66 -13.82
C GLU A 286 41.81 -4.58 -12.78
N LEU A 287 41.97 -4.90 -11.49
CA LEU A 287 41.66 -4.05 -10.34
C LEU A 287 42.90 -3.96 -9.42
N ALA A 288 43.41 -2.77 -9.18
CA ALA A 288 44.44 -2.55 -8.16
C ALA A 288 43.92 -2.89 -6.76
N ALA A 289 44.81 -3.02 -5.78
CA ALA A 289 44.45 -3.25 -4.39
C ALA A 289 43.53 -2.12 -3.87
N GLY A 290 42.38 -2.46 -3.31
CA GLY A 290 41.39 -1.50 -2.77
C GLY A 290 40.61 -0.69 -3.84
N GLU A 291 40.84 -0.96 -5.14
CA GLU A 291 40.14 -0.23 -6.22
C GLU A 291 38.69 -0.64 -6.32
N THR A 292 37.83 0.36 -6.52
CA THR A 292 36.44 0.16 -7.00
C THR A 292 36.34 0.69 -8.43
N LYS A 293 35.84 -0.15 -9.36
CA LYS A 293 35.68 0.17 -10.77
C LYS A 293 34.32 -0.20 -11.29
N THR A 294 33.59 0.75 -11.84
CA THR A 294 32.34 0.47 -12.55
C THR A 294 32.62 -0.19 -13.88
N VAL A 295 32.07 -1.36 -14.12
CA VAL A 295 32.07 -2.06 -15.40
C VAL A 295 30.73 -1.88 -16.09
N ARG A 296 30.75 -1.84 -17.43
CA ARG A 296 29.55 -1.67 -18.25
C ARG A 296 29.58 -2.60 -19.45
N PHE A 297 28.46 -3.21 -19.72
CA PHE A 297 28.17 -3.97 -20.91
C PHE A 297 27.17 -3.15 -21.74
N GLU A 298 27.68 -2.50 -22.79
CA GLU A 298 26.87 -1.65 -23.67
C GLU A 298 26.35 -2.46 -24.85
N PRO A 299 25.12 -2.26 -25.33
CA PRO A 299 24.50 -3.05 -26.40
C PRO A 299 25.23 -2.90 -27.74
N GLU A 300 25.94 -1.80 -27.94
CA GLU A 300 26.77 -1.56 -29.15
C GLU A 300 28.00 -2.47 -29.20
N GLN A 301 28.55 -2.83 -28.04
CA GLN A 301 29.70 -3.73 -27.92
C GLN A 301 29.26 -5.20 -27.76
N PHE A 302 28.08 -5.41 -27.22
CA PHE A 302 27.52 -6.73 -26.91
C PHE A 302 26.15 -6.90 -27.55
N PRO A 303 26.04 -7.30 -28.83
CA PRO A 303 24.75 -7.44 -29.52
C PRO A 303 23.77 -8.42 -28.85
N ALA A 304 24.27 -9.29 -27.97
CA ALA A 304 23.41 -10.16 -27.14
C ALA A 304 22.46 -9.39 -26.23
N LEU A 305 22.76 -8.12 -25.91
CA LEU A 305 21.94 -7.20 -25.10
C LEU A 305 20.90 -6.41 -25.92
N GLN A 306 20.87 -6.60 -27.24
CA GLN A 306 19.81 -6.09 -28.11
C GLN A 306 18.71 -7.13 -28.22
N LEU A 307 17.57 -6.85 -27.63
CA LEU A 307 16.41 -7.75 -27.60
C LEU A 307 15.44 -7.35 -28.71
N ALA A 308 15.40 -8.13 -29.81
CA ALA A 308 14.50 -7.87 -30.94
C ALA A 308 13.01 -8.08 -30.60
N GLN A 309 12.71 -8.87 -29.59
CA GLN A 309 11.36 -9.09 -29.05
C GLN A 309 11.42 -9.06 -27.52
N ALA A 310 11.27 -7.86 -26.95
CA ALA A 310 11.29 -7.67 -25.52
C ALA A 310 9.91 -7.96 -24.91
N LYS A 311 9.88 -8.75 -23.82
CA LYS A 311 8.68 -8.89 -22.99
C LYS A 311 8.62 -7.73 -22.03
N LEU A 312 7.63 -6.87 -22.20
CA LEU A 312 7.53 -5.65 -21.42
C LEU A 312 6.91 -5.91 -20.04
N TRP A 313 7.38 -5.15 -19.05
CA TRP A 313 6.68 -5.03 -17.78
C TRP A 313 5.53 -4.03 -17.92
N TRP A 314 4.36 -4.43 -17.45
CA TRP A 314 3.16 -3.62 -17.45
C TRP A 314 2.49 -3.61 -16.07
N PRO A 315 1.85 -2.51 -15.66
CA PRO A 315 0.89 -2.57 -14.58
C PRO A 315 -0.19 -3.62 -14.86
N TYR A 316 -0.60 -4.37 -13.85
CA TYR A 316 -1.53 -5.50 -14.01
C TYR A 316 -2.87 -5.13 -14.67
N THR A 317 -3.28 -3.85 -14.56
CA THR A 317 -4.54 -3.36 -15.14
C THR A 317 -4.49 -3.20 -16.66
N ILE A 318 -3.30 -3.15 -17.25
CA ILE A 318 -3.13 -2.93 -18.71
C ILE A 318 -2.23 -3.95 -19.40
N GLY A 319 -1.63 -4.88 -18.65
CA GLY A 319 -0.80 -5.93 -19.22
C GLY A 319 -0.22 -6.89 -18.18
N THR A 320 0.83 -7.59 -18.55
CA THR A 320 1.50 -8.57 -17.69
C THR A 320 2.78 -7.97 -17.10
N PRO A 321 3.03 -8.06 -15.80
CA PRO A 321 4.26 -7.58 -15.16
C PRO A 321 5.41 -8.57 -15.35
N TYR A 322 5.98 -8.60 -16.57
CA TYR A 322 7.05 -9.54 -16.88
C TYR A 322 8.38 -9.10 -16.28
N LEU A 323 9.03 -9.98 -15.52
CA LEU A 323 10.32 -9.73 -14.89
C LEU A 323 11.42 -10.60 -15.51
N TYR A 324 12.54 -9.99 -15.78
CA TYR A 324 13.79 -10.63 -16.15
C TYR A 324 14.71 -10.80 -14.95
N LYS A 325 15.65 -11.74 -15.04
CA LYS A 325 16.77 -11.90 -14.10
C LYS A 325 18.09 -11.87 -14.85
N ALA A 326 18.96 -10.95 -14.45
CA ALA A 326 20.34 -10.91 -14.90
C ALA A 326 21.25 -11.43 -13.79
N ASN A 327 22.05 -12.46 -14.07
CA ASN A 327 23.02 -13.02 -13.15
C ASN A 327 24.41 -12.52 -13.52
N LEU A 328 25.10 -11.89 -12.56
CA LEU A 328 26.47 -11.44 -12.71
C LEU A 328 27.39 -12.32 -11.86
N HIS A 329 28.54 -12.68 -12.36
CA HIS A 329 29.60 -13.27 -11.57
C HIS A 329 30.96 -12.73 -11.97
N PHE A 330 31.85 -12.53 -10.98
CA PHE A 330 33.25 -12.20 -11.19
C PHE A 330 34.11 -13.40 -10.85
N SER A 331 35.01 -13.77 -11.76
CA SER A 331 35.96 -14.85 -11.56
C SER A 331 37.41 -14.36 -11.64
N ALA A 332 38.20 -14.75 -10.64
CA ALA A 332 39.66 -14.58 -10.62
C ALA A 332 40.33 -15.93 -10.91
N GLY A 333 40.94 -16.09 -12.06
CA GLY A 333 41.37 -17.41 -12.56
C GLY A 333 40.15 -18.35 -12.75
N ASN A 334 40.17 -19.53 -12.12
CA ASN A 334 39.09 -20.52 -12.21
C ASN A 334 38.07 -20.42 -11.03
N GLU A 335 38.26 -19.50 -10.11
CA GLU A 335 37.42 -19.38 -8.93
C GLU A 335 36.44 -18.22 -9.06
N VAL A 336 35.17 -18.48 -8.75
CA VAL A 336 34.14 -17.44 -8.65
C VAL A 336 34.36 -16.67 -7.35
N SER A 337 34.65 -15.38 -7.48
CA SER A 337 34.87 -14.48 -6.33
C SER A 337 33.56 -14.00 -5.73
N ASP A 338 32.63 -13.56 -6.56
CA ASP A 338 31.33 -13.07 -6.11
C ASP A 338 30.25 -13.24 -7.19
N THR A 339 29.00 -13.26 -6.75
CA THR A 339 27.82 -13.35 -7.64
C THR A 339 26.77 -12.35 -7.21
N ALA A 340 26.06 -11.79 -8.18
CA ALA A 340 24.90 -10.92 -7.92
C ALA A 340 23.76 -11.24 -8.89
N THR A 341 22.52 -11.15 -8.43
CA THR A 341 21.35 -11.30 -9.28
C THR A 341 20.53 -10.01 -9.24
N VAL A 342 20.13 -9.53 -10.40
CA VAL A 342 19.22 -8.38 -10.55
C VAL A 342 17.92 -8.86 -11.16
N THR A 343 16.82 -8.63 -10.48
CA THR A 343 15.47 -8.74 -11.06
C THR A 343 15.05 -7.36 -11.55
N PHE A 344 14.55 -7.28 -12.78
CA PHE A 344 14.16 -6.01 -13.41
C PHE A 344 13.04 -6.21 -14.42
N GLY A 345 12.34 -5.13 -14.76
CA GLY A 345 11.34 -5.11 -15.83
C GLY A 345 11.76 -4.19 -16.97
N ILE A 346 11.51 -4.59 -18.21
CA ILE A 346 11.74 -3.74 -19.38
C ILE A 346 10.51 -2.86 -19.58
N ARG A 347 10.65 -1.56 -19.38
CA ARG A 347 9.60 -0.56 -19.58
C ARG A 347 10.17 0.83 -19.80
N GLU A 348 9.33 1.72 -20.28
CA GLU A 348 9.58 3.15 -20.31
C GLU A 348 8.45 3.88 -19.58
N VAL A 349 8.78 4.82 -18.70
CA VAL A 349 7.83 5.73 -18.08
C VAL A 349 8.14 7.14 -18.55
N THR A 350 7.11 7.81 -19.06
CA THR A 350 7.20 9.23 -19.39
C THR A 350 6.14 10.03 -18.66
N SER A 351 6.39 11.32 -18.44
CA SER A 351 5.40 12.23 -17.90
C SER A 351 5.45 13.58 -18.62
N GLU A 352 4.28 14.16 -18.80
CA GLU A 352 4.11 15.47 -19.41
C GLU A 352 3.04 16.28 -18.68
N LEU A 353 3.01 17.58 -18.92
CA LEU A 353 1.91 18.44 -18.45
C LEU A 353 0.90 18.62 -19.59
N THR A 354 -0.39 18.44 -19.27
CA THR A 354 -1.48 18.80 -20.19
C THR A 354 -1.51 20.32 -20.44
N ASP A 355 -2.30 20.78 -21.40
CA ASP A 355 -2.51 22.21 -21.68
C ASP A 355 -3.03 22.98 -20.44
N GLN A 356 -3.73 22.27 -19.52
CA GLN A 356 -4.19 22.83 -18.26
C GLN A 356 -3.11 22.81 -17.16
N GLY A 357 -1.94 22.24 -17.45
CA GLY A 357 -0.85 22.10 -16.50
C GLY A 357 -0.95 20.90 -15.54
N TYR A 358 -1.78 19.92 -15.86
CA TYR A 358 -1.92 18.69 -15.06
C TYR A 358 -0.93 17.63 -15.51
N ARG A 359 -0.29 16.97 -14.56
CA ARG A 359 0.68 15.89 -14.86
C ARG A 359 -0.03 14.61 -15.25
N VAL A 360 0.35 14.06 -16.39
CA VAL A 360 -0.10 12.76 -16.88
C VAL A 360 1.09 11.85 -17.09
N PHE A 361 0.92 10.57 -16.82
CA PHE A 361 1.93 9.54 -17.01
C PHE A 361 1.56 8.60 -18.15
N SER A 362 2.59 8.15 -18.85
CA SER A 362 2.49 7.08 -19.84
C SER A 362 3.48 5.97 -19.52
N ILE A 363 3.07 4.73 -19.71
CA ILE A 363 3.92 3.54 -19.58
C ILE A 363 3.94 2.83 -20.91
N ASN A 364 5.14 2.59 -21.45
CA ASN A 364 5.35 1.99 -22.76
C ASN A 364 4.48 2.68 -23.83
N GLY A 365 4.49 4.01 -23.84
CA GLY A 365 3.73 4.86 -24.77
C GLY A 365 2.22 4.90 -24.55
N ARG A 366 1.67 4.23 -23.53
CA ARG A 366 0.22 4.27 -23.20
C ARG A 366 -0.04 5.18 -22.03
N ARG A 367 -0.81 6.22 -22.26
CA ARG A 367 -1.34 7.08 -21.19
C ARG A 367 -2.37 6.32 -20.37
N PHE A 368 -2.40 6.54 -19.06
CA PHE A 368 -3.38 5.90 -18.18
C PHE A 368 -3.72 6.77 -16.97
N LEU A 369 -4.91 6.56 -16.44
CA LEU A 369 -5.38 7.23 -15.23
C LEU A 369 -4.77 6.54 -13.98
N ILE A 370 -4.03 7.31 -13.17
CA ILE A 370 -3.60 6.84 -11.85
C ILE A 370 -4.83 6.71 -10.93
N ARG A 371 -5.00 5.54 -10.31
CA ARG A 371 -6.04 5.24 -9.33
C ARG A 371 -5.38 4.49 -8.20
N GLY A 372 -5.05 5.20 -7.14
CA GLY A 372 -4.22 4.67 -6.08
C GLY A 372 -4.73 5.00 -4.69
N ALA A 373 -3.95 4.52 -3.71
CA ALA A 373 -4.12 4.89 -2.32
C ALA A 373 -2.77 4.92 -1.59
N ALA A 374 -2.67 5.72 -0.54
CA ALA A 374 -1.45 5.83 0.25
C ALA A 374 -1.39 4.71 1.29
N TRP A 375 -0.24 4.05 1.39
CA TRP A 375 -0.03 2.88 2.24
C TRP A 375 0.79 3.22 3.48
N ALA A 376 0.36 2.67 4.63
CA ALA A 376 1.08 2.75 5.89
C ALA A 376 1.44 1.33 6.39
N PRO A 377 2.69 1.07 6.79
CA PRO A 377 3.08 -0.18 7.43
C PRO A 377 2.69 -0.20 8.90
N ASP A 378 3.10 -1.25 9.61
CA ASP A 378 2.94 -1.34 11.07
C ASP A 378 3.68 -0.19 11.78
N MET A 379 3.05 0.40 12.80
CA MET A 379 3.57 1.56 13.53
C MET A 379 4.95 1.33 14.17
N PHE A 380 5.26 0.10 14.55
CA PHE A 380 6.55 -0.28 15.13
C PHE A 380 7.52 -0.90 14.11
N LEU A 381 7.21 -0.81 12.81
CA LEU A 381 8.07 -1.31 11.72
C LEU A 381 8.36 -2.81 11.78
N ARG A 382 7.52 -3.57 12.47
CA ARG A 382 7.67 -5.02 12.58
C ARG A 382 7.52 -5.70 11.21
N PRO A 383 8.27 -6.76 10.92
CA PRO A 383 8.15 -7.49 9.66
C PRO A 383 6.84 -8.29 9.63
N MET A 384 5.84 -7.78 8.96
CA MET A 384 4.52 -8.40 8.84
C MET A 384 4.28 -8.90 7.41
N SER A 385 5.13 -9.81 6.90
CA SER A 385 5.10 -10.26 5.50
C SER A 385 3.74 -10.80 5.04
N LYS A 386 3.00 -11.50 5.92
CA LYS A 386 1.64 -11.97 5.60
C LYS A 386 0.64 -10.81 5.47
N LYS A 387 0.78 -9.77 6.30
CA LYS A 387 -0.06 -8.57 6.21
C LYS A 387 0.27 -7.80 4.93
N LEU A 388 1.55 -7.61 4.61
CA LEU A 388 1.99 -6.99 3.37
C LEU A 388 1.44 -7.72 2.14
N ASP A 389 1.49 -9.05 2.10
CA ASP A 389 0.91 -9.85 1.01
C ASP A 389 -0.61 -9.62 0.90
N ALA A 390 -1.31 -9.59 2.02
CA ALA A 390 -2.74 -9.31 2.07
C ALA A 390 -3.05 -7.88 1.58
N ASP A 391 -2.32 -6.87 2.05
CA ASP A 391 -2.46 -5.47 1.66
C ASP A 391 -2.32 -5.31 0.13
N LEU A 392 -1.27 -5.85 -0.47
CA LEU A 392 -1.03 -5.74 -1.92
C LEU A 392 -2.03 -6.55 -2.75
N ARG A 393 -2.51 -7.69 -2.25
CA ARG A 393 -3.60 -8.43 -2.89
C ARG A 393 -4.92 -7.66 -2.82
N TYR A 394 -5.20 -6.93 -1.73
CA TYR A 394 -6.36 -6.05 -1.62
C TYR A 394 -6.28 -4.88 -2.61
N VAL A 395 -5.10 -4.28 -2.81
CA VAL A 395 -4.89 -3.26 -3.87
C VAL A 395 -5.37 -3.78 -5.22
N ARG A 396 -4.93 -4.97 -5.63
CA ARG A 396 -5.36 -5.58 -6.90
C ARG A 396 -6.85 -5.96 -6.90
N HIS A 397 -7.35 -6.49 -5.80
CA HIS A 397 -8.73 -6.94 -5.70
C HIS A 397 -9.73 -5.78 -5.78
N MET A 398 -9.37 -4.60 -5.29
CA MET A 398 -10.16 -3.39 -5.45
C MET A 398 -10.05 -2.76 -6.85
N GLY A 399 -9.02 -3.11 -7.64
CA GLY A 399 -8.78 -2.50 -8.96
C GLY A 399 -7.90 -1.24 -8.90
N LEU A 400 -7.25 -0.96 -7.77
CA LEU A 400 -6.25 0.10 -7.63
C LEU A 400 -4.98 -0.29 -8.39
N ASN A 401 -4.36 0.67 -9.08
CA ASN A 401 -3.14 0.42 -9.87
C ASN A 401 -1.86 1.01 -9.25
N THR A 402 -1.99 1.83 -8.21
CA THR A 402 -0.88 2.59 -7.64
C THR A 402 -0.94 2.59 -6.12
N VAL A 403 0.23 2.51 -5.48
CA VAL A 403 0.43 2.75 -4.05
C VAL A 403 1.37 3.93 -3.88
N ARG A 404 0.97 4.93 -3.09
CA ARG A 404 1.85 6.03 -2.69
C ARG A 404 2.47 5.72 -1.34
N LEU A 405 3.78 5.96 -1.23
CA LEU A 405 4.50 5.92 0.03
C LEU A 405 4.76 7.36 0.48
N GLU A 406 4.22 7.71 1.62
CA GLU A 406 4.53 8.95 2.30
C GLU A 406 5.07 8.65 3.70
N GLY A 407 5.99 9.49 4.13
CA GLY A 407 6.63 9.32 5.43
C GLY A 407 7.69 8.25 5.46
N ARG A 408 7.79 7.41 4.41
CA ARG A 408 8.76 6.32 4.41
C ARG A 408 8.98 5.70 3.04
N ILE A 409 10.22 5.27 2.80
CA ILE A 409 10.58 4.37 1.70
C ILE A 409 10.79 2.98 2.31
N ASP A 410 9.96 2.03 1.95
CA ASP A 410 9.86 0.73 2.61
C ASP A 410 11.02 -0.24 2.32
N ARG A 411 10.92 -1.46 2.90
CA ARG A 411 11.87 -2.57 2.74
C ARG A 411 11.81 -3.17 1.34
N ASP A 412 12.84 -3.94 0.98
CA ASP A 412 12.95 -4.54 -0.36
C ASP A 412 11.82 -5.53 -0.66
N GLU A 413 11.29 -6.22 0.37
CA GLU A 413 10.15 -7.12 0.21
C GLU A 413 8.93 -6.43 -0.41
N PHE A 414 8.65 -5.18 0.00
CA PHE A 414 7.55 -4.39 -0.55
C PHE A 414 7.72 -4.15 -2.07
N PHE A 415 8.90 -3.68 -2.47
CA PHE A 415 9.17 -3.37 -3.88
C PHE A 415 9.22 -4.64 -4.75
N ASN A 416 9.83 -5.71 -4.26
CA ASN A 416 9.85 -7.00 -4.95
C ASN A 416 8.43 -7.52 -5.21
N LYS A 417 7.54 -7.45 -4.22
CA LYS A 417 6.15 -7.88 -4.37
C LYS A 417 5.35 -6.96 -5.31
N THR A 418 5.56 -5.65 -5.26
CA THR A 418 4.88 -4.72 -6.18
C THR A 418 5.34 -4.91 -7.62
N ASP A 419 6.63 -5.22 -7.85
CA ASP A 419 7.16 -5.60 -9.16
C ASP A 419 6.47 -6.85 -9.72
N GLU A 420 6.37 -7.90 -8.91
CA GLU A 420 5.73 -9.18 -9.26
C GLU A 420 4.23 -9.02 -9.53
N LEU A 421 3.56 -8.21 -8.72
CA LEU A 421 2.12 -8.00 -8.81
C LEU A 421 1.71 -6.96 -9.87
N GLY A 422 2.66 -6.21 -10.41
CA GLY A 422 2.37 -5.15 -11.38
C GLY A 422 1.65 -3.95 -10.77
N ILE A 423 1.97 -3.62 -9.53
CA ILE A 423 1.43 -2.46 -8.81
C ILE A 423 2.43 -1.32 -8.91
N LEU A 424 1.99 -0.15 -9.37
CA LEU A 424 2.84 1.03 -9.42
C LEU A 424 3.11 1.59 -8.03
N VAL A 425 4.32 2.10 -7.82
CA VAL A 425 4.74 2.71 -6.56
C VAL A 425 5.20 4.13 -6.79
N MET A 426 4.71 5.04 -5.97
CA MET A 426 5.06 6.47 -5.93
C MET A 426 5.75 6.77 -4.59
N PRO A 427 7.07 6.57 -4.48
CA PRO A 427 7.80 6.87 -3.25
C PRO A 427 8.05 8.37 -3.09
N GLY A 428 8.19 8.79 -1.85
CA GLY A 428 8.56 10.16 -1.46
C GLY A 428 9.21 10.20 -0.09
N TRP A 429 9.89 11.31 0.23
CA TRP A 429 10.43 11.56 1.56
C TRP A 429 9.33 11.81 2.60
N THR A 430 9.69 11.74 3.87
CA THR A 430 8.79 12.03 4.98
C THR A 430 8.33 13.49 4.95
N CYS A 431 7.02 13.71 5.11
CA CYS A 431 6.48 15.05 5.25
C CYS A 431 6.56 15.57 6.69
N CYS A 432 6.33 16.86 6.85
CA CYS A 432 5.94 17.52 8.09
C CYS A 432 6.97 17.49 9.22
N ASP A 433 8.15 16.92 9.00
CA ASP A 433 9.25 16.78 9.95
C ASP A 433 10.56 17.44 9.46
N ALA A 434 11.70 17.07 10.04
CA ALA A 434 12.99 17.63 9.69
C ALA A 434 13.34 17.50 8.19
N TRP A 435 12.76 16.54 7.46
CA TRP A 435 12.97 16.38 6.03
C TRP A 435 12.45 17.58 5.20
N GLU A 436 11.44 18.31 5.70
CA GLU A 436 10.88 19.50 5.05
C GLU A 436 11.22 20.82 5.77
N GLN A 437 11.96 20.77 6.88
CA GLN A 437 12.40 21.94 7.61
C GLN A 437 13.76 22.47 7.09
N TRP A 438 13.87 22.63 5.78
CA TRP A 438 15.14 22.96 5.07
C TRP A 438 15.86 24.21 5.61
N LYS A 439 15.11 25.17 6.16
CA LYS A 439 15.69 26.38 6.79
C LYS A 439 16.55 26.08 8.02
N ASP A 440 16.27 24.96 8.68
CA ASP A 440 16.96 24.52 9.90
C ASP A 440 18.08 23.50 9.59
N TRP A 441 18.29 23.15 8.30
CA TRP A 441 19.31 22.22 7.89
C TRP A 441 20.72 22.79 8.05
N THR A 442 21.57 22.02 8.70
CA THR A 442 23.01 22.26 8.79
C THR A 442 23.73 21.62 7.60
N ASP A 443 25.03 21.89 7.46
CA ASP A 443 25.88 21.20 6.46
C ASP A 443 25.87 19.68 6.69
N GLU A 444 25.78 19.24 7.94
CA GLU A 444 25.67 17.85 8.31
C GLU A 444 24.34 17.23 7.85
N THR A 445 23.23 17.91 8.12
CA THR A 445 21.92 17.47 7.67
C THR A 445 21.89 17.33 6.15
N ARG A 446 22.48 18.29 5.42
CA ARG A 446 22.61 18.24 3.96
C ARG A 446 23.41 17.02 3.48
N LYS A 447 24.52 16.69 4.15
CA LYS A 447 25.33 15.49 3.83
C LYS A 447 24.53 14.20 4.04
N VAL A 448 23.79 14.11 5.13
CA VAL A 448 22.93 12.94 5.40
C VAL A 448 21.83 12.83 4.35
N ALA A 449 21.17 13.95 4.00
CA ALA A 449 20.13 13.97 2.96
C ALA A 449 20.68 13.51 1.60
N ALA A 450 21.81 14.09 1.18
CA ALA A 450 22.47 13.76 -0.08
C ALA A 450 22.87 12.27 -0.16
N ALA A 451 23.49 11.76 0.89
CA ALA A 451 23.93 10.37 0.95
C ALA A 451 22.74 9.40 1.02
N SER A 452 21.66 9.76 1.75
CA SER A 452 20.41 9.00 1.78
C SER A 452 19.77 8.93 0.39
N MET A 453 19.70 10.06 -0.33
CA MET A 453 19.17 10.07 -1.71
C MET A 453 19.99 9.16 -2.63
N ALA A 454 21.32 9.20 -2.56
CA ALA A 454 22.19 8.37 -3.38
C ALA A 454 22.01 6.89 -3.08
N ASP A 455 21.94 6.51 -1.79
CA ASP A 455 21.75 5.13 -1.37
C ASP A 455 20.39 4.59 -1.84
N GLN A 456 19.32 5.36 -1.67
CA GLN A 456 17.97 4.92 -2.05
C GLN A 456 17.76 4.93 -3.58
N ALA A 457 18.28 5.90 -4.31
CA ALA A 457 18.21 5.93 -5.77
C ALA A 457 18.89 4.69 -6.40
N ARG A 458 20.08 4.32 -5.91
CA ARG A 458 20.77 3.10 -6.37
C ARG A 458 20.02 1.83 -6.00
N ARG A 459 19.40 1.78 -4.82
CA ARG A 459 18.61 0.63 -4.37
C ARG A 459 17.36 0.44 -5.23
N LEU A 460 16.66 1.52 -5.57
CA LEU A 460 15.33 1.45 -6.18
C LEU A 460 15.32 1.46 -7.70
N ARG A 461 16.39 1.86 -8.38
CA ARG A 461 16.43 2.06 -9.83
C ARG A 461 16.19 0.79 -10.69
N ASN A 462 16.26 -0.41 -10.10
CA ASN A 462 15.94 -1.66 -10.78
C ASN A 462 14.46 -2.08 -10.68
N HIS A 463 13.68 -1.43 -9.81
CA HIS A 463 12.28 -1.81 -9.54
C HIS A 463 11.33 -1.22 -10.59
N PRO A 464 10.75 -2.03 -11.50
CA PRO A 464 9.86 -1.50 -12.53
C PRO A 464 8.53 -0.99 -11.98
N SER A 465 8.14 -1.34 -10.76
CA SER A 465 6.96 -0.80 -10.10
C SER A 465 7.11 0.69 -9.74
N VAL A 466 8.33 1.15 -9.44
CA VAL A 466 8.60 2.57 -9.12
C VAL A 466 8.54 3.39 -10.40
N PHE A 467 7.55 4.28 -10.56
CA PHE A 467 7.32 5.00 -11.80
C PHE A 467 7.61 6.50 -11.72
N VAL A 468 7.78 7.04 -10.53
CA VAL A 468 8.08 8.44 -10.25
C VAL A 468 8.75 8.57 -8.89
N TRP A 469 9.64 9.53 -8.73
CA TRP A 469 10.20 9.90 -7.42
C TRP A 469 9.71 11.28 -7.02
N LEU A 470 9.13 11.41 -5.82
CA LEU A 470 8.82 12.69 -5.19
C LEU A 470 9.96 13.06 -4.24
N TYR A 471 10.65 14.17 -4.51
CA TYR A 471 11.74 14.62 -3.63
C TYR A 471 11.33 15.72 -2.63
N GLY A 472 10.04 16.00 -2.52
CA GLY A 472 9.34 16.74 -1.47
C GLY A 472 7.95 16.15 -1.31
N SER A 473 7.29 16.44 -0.20
CA SER A 473 5.90 16.02 0.09
C SER A 473 4.95 17.21 0.11
N ASP A 474 4.72 17.84 1.27
CA ASP A 474 3.79 18.98 1.42
C ASP A 474 4.27 20.24 0.69
N GLY A 475 5.57 20.37 0.53
CA GLY A 475 6.19 21.43 -0.23
C GLY A 475 7.40 20.98 -1.03
N PRO A 476 7.78 21.77 -2.06
CA PRO A 476 9.01 21.51 -2.77
C PRO A 476 10.22 22.01 -1.99
N PRO A 477 11.38 21.36 -2.09
CA PRO A 477 12.61 21.85 -1.47
C PRO A 477 13.07 23.18 -2.08
N PRO A 478 13.86 23.99 -1.35
CA PRO A 478 14.48 25.20 -1.89
C PRO A 478 15.45 24.84 -3.03
N ALA A 479 15.70 25.81 -3.90
CA ALA A 479 16.41 25.59 -5.18
C ALA A 479 17.79 24.94 -5.06
N ASP A 480 18.51 25.17 -3.97
CA ASP A 480 19.82 24.55 -3.72
C ASP A 480 19.69 23.06 -3.34
N VAL A 481 18.71 22.69 -2.53
CA VAL A 481 18.41 21.31 -2.17
C VAL A 481 17.81 20.55 -3.37
N GLU A 482 16.91 21.19 -4.14
CA GLU A 482 16.35 20.63 -5.35
C GLU A 482 17.43 20.28 -6.37
N LYS A 483 18.37 21.20 -6.64
CA LYS A 483 19.51 20.96 -7.53
C LYS A 483 20.40 19.82 -7.02
N MET A 484 20.64 19.75 -5.73
CA MET A 484 21.38 18.65 -5.09
C MET A 484 20.73 17.30 -5.37
N TYR A 485 19.43 17.17 -5.15
CA TYR A 485 18.70 15.93 -5.37
C TYR A 485 18.69 15.53 -6.87
N LEU A 486 18.45 16.49 -7.76
CA LEU A 486 18.47 16.23 -9.21
C LEU A 486 19.85 15.78 -9.71
N SER A 487 20.94 16.36 -9.18
CA SER A 487 22.30 15.92 -9.50
C SER A 487 22.52 14.46 -9.07
N ILE A 488 22.12 14.11 -7.85
CA ILE A 488 22.26 12.76 -7.32
C ILE A 488 21.45 11.73 -8.12
N LEU A 489 20.21 12.06 -8.49
CA LEU A 489 19.40 11.19 -9.34
C LEU A 489 20.04 10.97 -10.71
N SER A 490 20.63 12.03 -11.30
CA SER A 490 21.36 11.94 -12.55
C SER A 490 22.62 11.05 -12.43
N GLU A 491 23.40 11.22 -11.36
CA GLU A 491 24.59 10.41 -11.07
C GLU A 491 24.25 8.93 -10.79
N ALA A 492 23.08 8.68 -10.18
CA ALA A 492 22.56 7.33 -9.95
C ALA A 492 21.97 6.70 -11.24
N GLU A 493 21.93 7.44 -12.34
CA GLU A 493 21.24 7.05 -13.58
C GLU A 493 19.77 6.65 -13.34
N TRP A 494 19.07 7.46 -12.55
CA TRP A 494 17.65 7.22 -12.22
C TRP A 494 16.82 7.16 -13.51
N PRO A 495 16.08 6.06 -13.77
CA PRO A 495 15.47 5.82 -15.06
C PRO A 495 14.10 6.50 -15.28
N ASP A 496 13.50 7.02 -14.23
CA ASP A 496 12.10 7.42 -14.20
C ASP A 496 11.89 8.92 -13.99
N PRO A 497 10.70 9.46 -14.27
CA PRO A 497 10.37 10.84 -13.92
C PRO A 497 10.57 11.13 -12.43
N SER A 498 10.88 12.37 -12.11
CA SER A 498 10.86 12.91 -10.76
C SER A 498 9.99 14.17 -10.69
N VAL A 499 9.40 14.43 -9.52
CA VAL A 499 8.51 15.56 -9.28
C VAL A 499 8.93 16.26 -7.99
N SER A 500 8.87 17.58 -7.98
CA SER A 500 9.39 18.40 -6.88
C SER A 500 8.72 18.15 -5.54
N SER A 501 7.42 17.90 -5.54
CA SER A 501 6.63 17.57 -4.34
C SER A 501 5.32 16.90 -4.71
N ALA A 502 4.59 16.44 -3.71
CA ALA A 502 3.22 15.98 -3.87
C ALA A 502 2.21 17.14 -4.00
N SER A 503 2.62 18.37 -3.72
CA SER A 503 1.79 19.58 -3.77
C SER A 503 1.90 20.33 -5.11
N GLU A 504 1.02 21.29 -5.32
CA GLU A 504 0.95 22.12 -6.53
C GLU A 504 2.00 23.24 -6.59
N ALA A 505 2.73 23.49 -5.49
CA ALA A 505 3.68 24.58 -5.41
C ALA A 505 4.78 24.48 -6.47
N PRO A 506 5.00 25.52 -7.31
CA PRO A 506 6.03 25.50 -8.34
C PRO A 506 7.40 25.79 -7.74
N THR A 507 8.47 25.32 -8.41
CA THR A 507 9.85 25.67 -8.08
C THR A 507 10.46 26.59 -9.14
N THR A 508 11.59 27.21 -8.80
CA THR A 508 12.39 27.98 -9.78
C THR A 508 13.31 27.10 -10.62
N VAL A 509 13.44 25.81 -10.29
CA VAL A 509 14.35 24.87 -10.98
C VAL A 509 13.58 24.03 -11.98
N THR A 510 12.52 23.32 -11.54
CA THR A 510 11.74 22.42 -12.40
C THR A 510 10.36 22.95 -12.78
N GLY A 511 9.96 24.11 -12.25
CA GLY A 511 8.66 24.73 -12.55
C GLY A 511 7.49 24.07 -11.84
N LYS A 512 6.36 23.90 -12.53
CA LYS A 512 5.15 23.32 -11.97
C LYS A 512 5.30 21.81 -11.74
N SER A 513 4.90 21.33 -10.56
CA SER A 513 4.81 19.90 -10.26
C SER A 513 3.78 19.20 -11.17
N GLY A 514 2.66 19.88 -11.44
CA GLY A 514 1.53 19.38 -12.22
C GLY A 514 0.61 18.44 -11.43
N VAL A 515 0.89 18.24 -10.14
CA VAL A 515 0.04 17.54 -9.19
C VAL A 515 -0.55 18.52 -8.21
N LYS A 516 -1.52 18.09 -7.39
CA LYS A 516 -2.10 18.88 -6.31
C LYS A 516 -2.32 18.01 -5.08
N MET A 517 -2.19 18.61 -3.90
CA MET A 517 -2.46 17.98 -2.60
C MET A 517 -3.50 18.84 -1.87
N THR A 518 -4.75 18.72 -2.31
CA THR A 518 -5.81 19.66 -1.95
C THR A 518 -6.97 19.00 -1.20
N GLY A 519 -6.72 17.84 -0.57
CA GLY A 519 -7.77 17.15 0.19
C GLY A 519 -9.03 16.89 -0.65
N PRO A 520 -10.24 16.90 -0.05
CA PRO A 520 -10.52 17.07 1.38
C PRO A 520 -10.05 15.89 2.23
N TYR A 521 -10.04 16.08 3.55
CA TYR A 521 -9.71 15.05 4.54
C TYR A 521 -10.88 14.80 5.50
N GLU A 522 -11.76 15.77 5.68
CA GLU A 522 -13.03 15.62 6.37
C GLU A 522 -14.16 15.21 5.43
N TYR A 523 -15.29 14.80 6.01
CA TYR A 523 -16.42 14.30 5.22
C TYR A 523 -16.92 15.31 4.20
N VAL A 524 -17.05 14.85 2.94
CA VAL A 524 -17.73 15.57 1.86
C VAL A 524 -18.75 14.65 1.19
N PRO A 525 -19.90 15.18 0.72
CA PRO A 525 -20.93 14.39 0.06
C PRO A 525 -20.52 13.97 -1.37
N PRO A 526 -21.17 12.96 -1.94
CA PRO A 526 -20.87 12.44 -3.29
C PRO A 526 -20.82 13.51 -4.40
N VAL A 527 -21.65 14.54 -4.34
CA VAL A 527 -21.67 15.62 -5.33
C VAL A 527 -20.38 16.45 -5.34
N TYR A 528 -19.62 16.49 -4.25
CA TYR A 528 -18.41 17.30 -4.10
C TYR A 528 -17.42 17.08 -5.25
N TRP A 529 -17.16 15.85 -5.59
CA TRP A 529 -16.13 15.47 -6.57
C TRP A 529 -16.37 16.04 -7.97
N LEU A 530 -17.61 16.27 -8.32
CA LEU A 530 -18.01 16.83 -9.61
C LEU A 530 -18.30 18.34 -9.54
N ALA A 531 -18.74 18.83 -8.38
CA ALA A 531 -19.05 20.24 -8.15
C ALA A 531 -17.81 21.12 -7.92
N ASP A 532 -16.80 20.58 -7.20
CA ASP A 532 -15.59 21.33 -6.91
C ASP A 532 -14.66 21.42 -8.13
N LYS A 533 -14.25 22.67 -8.45
CA LYS A 533 -13.31 22.99 -9.54
C LYS A 533 -12.08 23.78 -9.06
N GLN A 534 -11.87 23.86 -7.75
CA GLN A 534 -10.85 24.72 -7.15
C GLN A 534 -9.90 23.98 -6.20
N ALA A 535 -10.29 22.83 -5.68
CA ALA A 535 -9.52 22.09 -4.71
C ALA A 535 -9.50 20.57 -4.99
N GLY A 536 -10.20 19.76 -4.18
CA GLY A 536 -10.14 18.29 -4.23
C GLY A 536 -10.95 17.61 -5.34
N GLY A 537 -11.81 18.36 -6.06
CA GLY A 537 -12.67 17.79 -7.09
C GLY A 537 -11.94 17.05 -8.20
N ALA A 538 -12.69 16.29 -9.00
CA ALA A 538 -12.18 15.37 -10.01
C ALA A 538 -11.61 16.08 -11.26
N TYR A 539 -10.47 16.74 -11.09
CA TYR A 539 -9.62 17.32 -12.14
C TYR A 539 -8.15 17.26 -11.73
N GLY A 540 -7.25 17.26 -12.70
CA GLY A 540 -5.81 17.15 -12.44
C GLY A 540 -5.42 15.84 -11.74
N TYR A 541 -4.25 15.83 -11.12
CA TYR A 541 -3.73 14.71 -10.33
C TYR A 541 -3.71 15.07 -8.85
N ASN A 542 -4.66 14.55 -8.08
CA ASN A 542 -4.70 14.74 -6.64
C ASN A 542 -3.93 13.62 -5.92
N THR A 543 -2.87 13.99 -5.21
CA THR A 543 -1.98 13.05 -4.54
C THR A 543 -2.47 12.65 -3.16
N GLU A 544 -3.43 13.40 -2.60
CA GLU A 544 -4.08 13.11 -1.32
C GLU A 544 -5.52 13.64 -1.32
N THR A 545 -6.46 12.75 -1.15
CA THR A 545 -7.87 13.13 -1.06
C THR A 545 -8.71 11.98 -0.48
N SER A 546 -9.76 12.30 0.27
CA SER A 546 -10.63 11.33 0.93
C SER A 546 -12.05 11.86 1.08
N PRO A 547 -13.08 10.99 1.03
CA PRO A 547 -14.43 11.38 1.43
C PRO A 547 -14.61 11.53 2.95
N GLY A 548 -13.56 11.38 3.75
CA GLY A 548 -13.55 11.60 5.18
C GLY A 548 -13.27 10.35 6.03
N PRO A 549 -13.61 10.39 7.33
CA PRO A 549 -13.42 9.28 8.25
C PRO A 549 -14.00 7.96 7.76
N ALA A 550 -13.33 6.86 8.11
CA ALA A 550 -13.71 5.49 7.81
C ALA A 550 -13.85 4.69 9.11
N ILE A 551 -15.08 4.48 9.54
CA ILE A 551 -15.37 3.74 10.77
C ILE A 551 -15.17 2.24 10.50
N PRO A 552 -14.33 1.54 11.27
CA PRO A 552 -14.18 0.08 11.17
C PRO A 552 -15.49 -0.66 11.44
N VAL A 553 -15.60 -1.88 10.93
CA VAL A 553 -16.76 -2.72 11.22
C VAL A 553 -16.86 -3.03 12.71
N LEU A 554 -18.07 -3.34 13.18
CA LEU A 554 -18.38 -3.53 14.60
C LEU A 554 -17.43 -4.54 15.28
N GLU A 555 -17.06 -5.60 14.60
CA GLU A 555 -16.18 -6.65 15.10
C GLU A 555 -14.77 -6.12 15.36
N SER A 556 -14.28 -5.26 14.50
CA SER A 556 -12.98 -4.60 14.65
C SER A 556 -12.99 -3.54 15.75
N VAL A 557 -14.05 -2.72 15.83
CA VAL A 557 -14.20 -1.72 16.92
C VAL A 557 -14.11 -2.39 18.29
N LYS A 558 -14.70 -3.55 18.46
CA LYS A 558 -14.65 -4.32 19.71
C LYS A 558 -13.25 -4.77 20.12
N ARG A 559 -12.28 -4.77 19.21
CA ARG A 559 -10.91 -5.22 19.47
C ARG A 559 -10.03 -4.13 20.07
N PHE A 560 -10.31 -2.87 19.82
CA PHE A 560 -9.48 -1.77 20.30
C PHE A 560 -10.23 -0.73 21.16
N ILE A 561 -11.55 -0.64 21.09
CA ILE A 561 -12.35 0.21 21.98
C ILE A 561 -12.83 -0.63 23.18
N PRO A 562 -12.47 -0.27 24.43
CA PRO A 562 -12.96 -0.92 25.64
C PRO A 562 -14.49 -0.97 25.72
N SER A 563 -15.04 -1.99 26.35
CA SER A 563 -16.49 -2.27 26.33
C SER A 563 -17.37 -1.13 26.88
N ASP A 564 -16.88 -0.41 27.88
CA ASP A 564 -17.52 0.71 28.55
C ASP A 564 -17.40 2.04 27.79
N HIS A 565 -16.54 2.09 26.79
CA HIS A 565 -16.30 3.24 25.90
C HIS A 565 -16.88 3.07 24.50
N ARG A 566 -17.54 1.93 24.18
CA ARG A 566 -18.00 1.66 22.81
C ARG A 566 -19.16 2.53 22.35
N TRP A 567 -19.99 3.00 23.28
CA TRP A 567 -21.14 3.85 22.97
C TRP A 567 -21.63 4.60 24.22
N PRO A 568 -21.97 5.91 24.13
CA PRO A 568 -21.81 6.78 22.94
C PRO A 568 -20.34 7.05 22.61
N ILE A 569 -20.07 7.68 21.45
CA ILE A 569 -18.73 8.13 21.06
C ILE A 569 -18.20 9.11 22.12
N ASP A 570 -16.97 8.86 22.56
CA ASP A 570 -16.28 9.62 23.62
C ASP A 570 -14.80 9.90 23.28
N ASP A 571 -14.04 10.34 24.28
CA ASP A 571 -12.61 10.67 24.11
C ASP A 571 -11.73 9.48 23.76
N VAL A 572 -12.13 8.23 24.07
CA VAL A 572 -11.40 7.03 23.64
C VAL A 572 -11.55 6.83 22.14
N TRP A 573 -12.75 7.03 21.59
CA TRP A 573 -12.98 7.06 20.16
C TRP A 573 -12.16 8.16 19.49
N ASN A 574 -12.25 9.37 20.02
CA ASN A 574 -11.56 10.54 19.49
C ASN A 574 -10.04 10.36 19.47
N TYR A 575 -9.48 9.65 20.45
CA TYR A 575 -8.06 9.29 20.45
C TYR A 575 -7.67 8.44 19.23
N HIS A 576 -8.57 7.57 18.76
CA HIS A 576 -8.36 6.75 17.57
C HIS A 576 -8.78 7.47 16.27
N ALA A 577 -9.29 8.69 16.30
CA ALA A 577 -9.57 9.45 15.08
C ALA A 577 -8.26 9.83 14.39
N GLY A 578 -7.46 10.69 14.97
CA GLY A 578 -6.18 11.13 14.42
C GLY A 578 -5.56 12.21 15.28
N GLY A 579 -4.43 12.72 14.85
CA GLY A 579 -3.74 13.81 15.50
C GLY A 579 -4.09 15.18 14.92
N GLU A 580 -3.54 16.22 15.48
CA GLU A 580 -3.56 17.62 15.02
C GLU A 580 -4.98 18.17 14.80
N ARG A 581 -5.42 18.28 13.56
CA ARG A 581 -6.76 18.79 13.18
C ARG A 581 -7.83 17.71 13.21
N PHE A 582 -7.45 16.43 13.17
CA PHE A 582 -8.32 15.28 13.00
C PHE A 582 -8.61 14.57 14.31
N THR A 583 -8.78 15.34 15.38
CA THR A 583 -8.89 14.83 16.74
C THR A 583 -10.29 14.32 17.10
N THR A 584 -11.25 14.39 16.20
CA THR A 584 -12.62 13.88 16.41
C THR A 584 -13.24 13.39 15.12
N VAL A 585 -14.29 12.58 15.22
CA VAL A 585 -15.15 12.19 14.09
C VAL A 585 -16.45 13.00 14.03
N ASN A 586 -16.47 14.20 14.62
CA ASN A 586 -17.69 14.99 14.78
C ASN A 586 -18.29 15.46 13.45
N VAL A 587 -17.45 15.91 12.50
CA VAL A 587 -17.92 16.36 11.18
C VAL A 587 -18.60 15.21 10.44
N PHE A 588 -17.99 14.05 10.45
CA PHE A 588 -18.56 12.83 9.87
C PHE A 588 -19.86 12.41 10.58
N THR A 589 -19.88 12.39 11.90
CA THR A 589 -21.03 11.98 12.71
C THR A 589 -22.21 12.95 12.53
N ASP A 590 -21.97 14.26 12.44
CA ASP A 590 -23.03 15.25 12.14
C ASP A 590 -23.65 15.00 10.75
N ALA A 591 -22.80 14.80 9.74
CA ALA A 591 -23.26 14.49 8.39
C ALA A 591 -24.06 13.17 8.33
N LEU A 592 -23.56 12.11 9.01
CA LEU A 592 -24.27 10.83 9.15
C LEU A 592 -25.66 11.03 9.74
N ASN A 593 -25.75 11.76 10.86
CA ASN A 593 -27.01 11.98 11.55
C ASN A 593 -27.99 12.82 10.74
N ARG A 594 -27.51 13.82 10.00
CA ARG A 594 -28.35 14.66 9.12
C ARG A 594 -28.84 13.90 7.91
N ARG A 595 -28.02 13.05 7.32
CA ARG A 595 -28.38 12.29 6.10
C ARG A 595 -29.24 11.07 6.43
N TYR A 596 -28.86 10.28 7.43
CA TYR A 596 -29.46 8.98 7.74
C TYR A 596 -30.33 8.99 9.00
N GLY A 597 -30.44 10.13 9.69
CA GLY A 597 -31.08 10.25 10.99
C GLY A 597 -30.17 9.85 12.14
N PRO A 598 -30.39 10.39 13.36
CA PRO A 598 -29.54 10.13 14.53
C PRO A 598 -29.32 8.63 14.76
N ALA A 599 -28.09 8.27 15.05
CA ALA A 599 -27.77 6.90 15.42
C ALA A 599 -28.25 6.59 16.85
N THR A 600 -28.87 5.44 17.05
CA THR A 600 -29.50 5.04 18.32
C THR A 600 -28.67 4.00 19.11
N SER A 601 -27.68 3.43 18.48
CA SER A 601 -26.77 2.43 19.06
C SER A 601 -25.48 2.33 18.25
N LEU A 602 -24.45 1.69 18.82
CA LEU A 602 -23.22 1.40 18.08
C LEU A 602 -23.47 0.64 16.78
N ALA A 603 -24.32 -0.38 16.79
CA ALA A 603 -24.63 -1.16 15.60
C ALA A 603 -25.39 -0.34 14.54
N ASP A 604 -26.23 0.60 14.94
CA ASP A 604 -26.92 1.51 14.04
C ASP A 604 -25.96 2.55 13.45
N TYR A 605 -25.04 3.09 14.28
CA TYR A 605 -24.00 4.00 13.85
C TYR A 605 -23.08 3.34 12.80
N GLU A 606 -22.60 2.13 13.11
CA GLU A 606 -21.73 1.39 12.21
C GLU A 606 -22.39 1.11 10.85
N ARG A 607 -23.63 0.59 10.82
CA ARG A 607 -24.36 0.34 9.56
C ARG A 607 -24.47 1.58 8.68
N LYS A 608 -24.80 2.73 9.28
CA LYS A 608 -24.89 4.02 8.59
C LYS A 608 -23.53 4.49 8.11
N ALA A 609 -22.49 4.29 8.92
CA ALA A 609 -21.11 4.62 8.56
C ALA A 609 -20.59 3.79 7.39
N GLN A 610 -20.90 2.49 7.32
CA GLN A 610 -20.54 1.65 6.17
C GLN A 610 -21.25 2.10 4.89
N ALA A 611 -22.52 2.49 4.97
CA ALA A 611 -23.25 3.02 3.81
C ALA A 611 -22.66 4.34 3.31
N ILE A 612 -22.29 5.27 4.20
CA ILE A 612 -21.60 6.52 3.87
C ILE A 612 -20.24 6.25 3.22
N ALA A 613 -19.45 5.37 3.81
CA ALA A 613 -18.13 5.03 3.29
C ALA A 613 -18.21 4.40 1.88
N TYR A 614 -19.17 3.47 1.66
CA TYR A 614 -19.41 2.89 0.34
C TYR A 614 -19.75 3.96 -0.70
N ASP A 615 -20.70 4.86 -0.38
CA ASP A 615 -21.18 5.90 -1.28
C ASP A 615 -20.09 6.95 -1.58
N GLY A 616 -19.35 7.38 -0.56
CA GLY A 616 -18.29 8.38 -0.65
C GLY A 616 -17.11 7.92 -1.49
N GLU A 617 -16.56 6.74 -1.19
CA GLU A 617 -15.43 6.17 -1.93
C GLU A 617 -15.79 5.85 -3.38
N ARG A 618 -16.99 5.27 -3.60
CA ARG A 618 -17.49 5.02 -4.94
C ARG A 618 -17.59 6.32 -5.74
N ALA A 619 -18.22 7.35 -5.19
CA ALA A 619 -18.44 8.62 -5.88
C ALA A 619 -17.14 9.34 -6.25
N MET A 620 -16.12 9.28 -5.36
CA MET A 620 -14.80 9.82 -5.62
C MET A 620 -14.16 9.17 -6.86
N PHE A 621 -13.99 7.87 -6.84
CA PHE A 621 -13.33 7.16 -7.94
C PHE A 621 -14.14 7.21 -9.24
N GLU A 622 -15.48 7.18 -9.16
CA GLU A 622 -16.38 7.36 -10.32
C GLU A 622 -16.20 8.73 -10.97
N ALA A 623 -16.11 9.80 -10.19
CA ALA A 623 -15.93 11.15 -10.70
C ALA A 623 -14.60 11.31 -11.44
N TYR A 624 -13.50 10.83 -10.85
CA TYR A 624 -12.19 10.83 -11.50
C TYR A 624 -12.17 9.95 -12.76
N GLY A 625 -12.86 8.81 -12.75
CA GLY A 625 -13.02 7.95 -13.91
C GLY A 625 -13.81 8.62 -15.05
N ARG A 626 -14.94 9.28 -14.74
CA ARG A 626 -15.75 10.02 -15.73
C ARG A 626 -14.94 11.13 -16.40
N ASN A 627 -14.15 11.84 -15.62
CA ASN A 627 -13.46 13.05 -16.06
C ASN A 627 -12.07 12.79 -16.68
N LYS A 628 -11.73 11.53 -17.05
CA LYS A 628 -10.43 11.27 -17.70
C LYS A 628 -10.41 11.91 -19.12
N TYR A 629 -9.43 12.64 -19.53
CA TYR A 629 -8.16 12.99 -18.88
C TYR A 629 -8.09 14.49 -18.51
N THR A 630 -9.23 15.09 -18.13
CA THR A 630 -9.21 16.30 -17.32
C THR A 630 -8.75 15.94 -15.91
N SER A 631 -9.15 14.78 -15.37
CA SER A 631 -8.49 14.15 -14.23
C SER A 631 -7.41 13.18 -14.72
N THR A 632 -6.20 13.27 -14.16
CA THR A 632 -5.05 12.47 -14.55
C THR A 632 -4.59 11.51 -13.45
N GLY A 633 -5.05 11.70 -12.23
CA GLY A 633 -4.78 10.80 -11.11
C GLY A 633 -5.53 11.15 -9.83
N VAL A 634 -5.77 10.12 -9.03
CA VAL A 634 -6.31 10.22 -7.67
C VAL A 634 -5.63 9.21 -6.76
N ILE A 635 -5.19 9.67 -5.61
CA ILE A 635 -4.67 8.86 -4.52
C ILE A 635 -5.57 9.04 -3.31
N GLN A 636 -6.30 7.99 -2.95
CA GLN A 636 -7.08 7.93 -1.71
C GLN A 636 -6.13 8.06 -0.52
N TRP A 637 -6.44 8.93 0.38
CA TRP A 637 -5.78 9.11 1.66
C TRP A 637 -6.64 8.51 2.75
N MET A 638 -6.39 7.25 3.25
CA MET A 638 -5.32 6.28 3.03
C MET A 638 -5.84 4.94 2.46
N LEU A 639 -4.94 4.00 2.11
CA LEU A 639 -5.27 2.61 1.80
C LEU A 639 -5.65 1.83 3.07
N ASN A 640 -4.78 1.92 4.08
CA ASN A 640 -4.82 1.19 5.35
C ASN A 640 -4.32 2.08 6.49
N ASN A 641 -4.18 1.51 7.68
CA ASN A 641 -3.66 2.22 8.86
C ASN A 641 -2.45 1.52 9.47
N ALA A 642 -1.56 2.32 10.06
CA ALA A 642 -0.41 1.85 10.84
C ALA A 642 -0.81 1.26 12.21
N TRP A 643 -1.97 1.66 12.71
CA TRP A 643 -2.58 1.26 13.98
C TRP A 643 -4.12 1.29 13.86
N PRO A 644 -4.90 0.73 14.78
CA PRO A 644 -6.35 0.83 14.73
C PRO A 644 -6.81 2.28 14.80
N SER A 645 -7.31 2.83 13.69
CA SER A 645 -7.74 4.21 13.55
C SER A 645 -9.13 4.30 12.92
N LEU A 646 -9.77 5.46 13.05
CA LEU A 646 -11.10 5.77 12.54
C LEU A 646 -11.06 6.61 11.25
N ILE A 647 -9.86 6.88 10.69
CA ILE A 647 -9.74 7.76 9.54
C ILE A 647 -9.11 7.07 8.35
N TRP A 648 -9.70 7.36 7.19
CA TRP A 648 -9.29 7.31 5.81
C TRP A 648 -9.01 5.93 5.21
N HIS A 649 -9.09 4.82 5.94
CA HIS A 649 -8.75 3.50 5.40
C HIS A 649 -9.84 2.93 4.47
N LEU A 650 -9.44 2.13 3.48
CA LEU A 650 -10.35 1.33 2.66
C LEU A 650 -10.69 0.00 3.34
N TYR A 651 -9.78 -0.54 4.13
CA TYR A 651 -9.96 -1.66 5.05
C TYR A 651 -9.19 -1.38 6.34
N ASP A 652 -9.69 -1.86 7.44
CA ASP A 652 -9.16 -1.51 8.75
C ASP A 652 -7.79 -2.17 9.06
N TYR A 653 -7.18 -1.75 10.17
CA TYR A 653 -5.89 -2.28 10.64
C TYR A 653 -5.86 -3.81 10.72
N TYR A 654 -6.99 -4.43 11.01
CA TYR A 654 -7.15 -5.88 11.17
C TYR A 654 -7.43 -6.61 9.85
N LEU A 655 -7.30 -5.95 8.71
CA LEU A 655 -7.57 -6.47 7.36
C LEU A 655 -9.05 -6.77 7.08
N VAL A 656 -9.98 -6.20 7.83
CA VAL A 656 -11.40 -6.42 7.56
C VAL A 656 -11.91 -5.40 6.55
N PRO A 657 -12.40 -5.82 5.36
CA PRO A 657 -12.93 -4.92 4.35
C PRO A 657 -14.33 -4.42 4.73
N GLY A 658 -14.50 -3.11 4.75
CA GLY A 658 -15.78 -2.43 5.01
C GLY A 658 -16.46 -1.89 3.75
N GLY A 659 -17.46 -0.99 3.95
CA GLY A 659 -18.20 -0.35 2.86
C GLY A 659 -17.29 0.41 1.89
N GLY A 660 -16.30 1.16 2.39
CA GLY A 660 -15.34 1.90 1.57
C GLY A 660 -14.56 1.02 0.60
N TYR A 661 -14.12 -0.15 1.05
CA TYR A 661 -13.47 -1.16 0.20
C TYR A 661 -14.33 -1.57 -0.99
N PHE A 662 -15.60 -1.91 -0.74
CA PHE A 662 -16.49 -2.39 -1.80
C PHE A 662 -17.02 -1.26 -2.68
N GLY A 663 -17.17 -0.04 -2.16
CA GLY A 663 -17.43 1.17 -2.94
C GLY A 663 -16.30 1.45 -3.93
N THR A 664 -15.04 1.40 -3.46
CA THR A 664 -13.83 1.51 -4.31
C THR A 664 -13.78 0.41 -5.36
N LYS A 665 -13.96 -0.84 -4.96
CA LYS A 665 -13.97 -1.99 -5.88
C LYS A 665 -15.03 -1.84 -6.97
N LYS A 666 -16.23 -1.36 -6.61
CA LYS A 666 -17.32 -1.12 -7.54
C LYS A 666 -16.96 -0.05 -8.56
N ALA A 667 -16.46 1.10 -8.14
CA ALA A 667 -16.08 2.20 -9.01
C ALA A 667 -14.92 1.86 -9.96
N LEU A 668 -14.07 0.92 -9.58
CA LEU A 668 -12.86 0.57 -10.33
C LEU A 668 -13.02 -0.64 -11.26
N GLU A 669 -14.24 -1.12 -11.51
CA GLU A 669 -14.51 -2.13 -12.53
C GLU A 669 -13.90 -1.70 -13.89
N PRO A 670 -13.24 -2.60 -14.64
CA PRO A 670 -12.57 -2.24 -15.90
C PRO A 670 -13.52 -1.64 -16.96
N LEU A 671 -14.77 -2.06 -16.94
CA LEU A 671 -15.88 -1.48 -17.72
C LEU A 671 -17.01 -1.22 -16.75
N HIS A 672 -17.33 0.04 -16.50
CA HIS A 672 -18.16 0.47 -15.39
C HIS A 672 -19.29 1.40 -15.83
N VAL A 673 -20.52 1.15 -15.37
CA VAL A 673 -21.68 2.04 -15.55
C VAL A 673 -21.91 2.82 -14.27
N GLN A 674 -22.01 4.15 -14.38
CA GLN A 674 -22.09 5.05 -13.24
C GLN A 674 -23.06 6.22 -13.42
N TYR A 675 -23.53 6.76 -12.29
CA TYR A 675 -24.37 7.95 -12.20
C TYR A 675 -23.55 9.15 -11.72
N ALA A 676 -23.88 10.33 -12.24
CA ALA A 676 -23.24 11.58 -11.87
C ALA A 676 -24.20 12.45 -11.04
N TYR A 677 -23.74 12.85 -9.87
CA TYR A 677 -24.53 13.59 -8.89
C TYR A 677 -24.74 15.07 -9.25
N ASP A 678 -23.92 15.63 -10.15
CA ASP A 678 -23.98 17.03 -10.59
C ASP A 678 -25.07 17.27 -11.66
N ASP A 679 -25.11 16.43 -12.70
CA ASP A 679 -25.96 16.62 -13.86
C ASP A 679 -26.98 15.48 -14.08
N GLN A 680 -27.03 14.51 -13.17
CA GLN A 680 -27.93 13.35 -13.20
C GLN A 680 -27.74 12.45 -14.43
N SER A 681 -26.59 12.54 -15.09
CA SER A 681 -26.27 11.69 -16.23
C SER A 681 -25.81 10.31 -15.82
N VAL A 682 -25.98 9.34 -16.73
CA VAL A 682 -25.38 8.01 -16.67
C VAL A 682 -24.29 7.94 -17.72
N SER A 683 -23.11 7.49 -17.29
CA SER A 683 -21.96 7.30 -18.17
C SER A 683 -21.41 5.89 -18.06
N VAL A 684 -20.71 5.44 -19.10
CA VAL A 684 -19.93 4.22 -19.10
C VAL A 684 -18.45 4.58 -19.21
N VAL A 685 -17.67 4.12 -18.25
CA VAL A 685 -16.21 4.29 -18.23
C VAL A 685 -15.56 2.98 -18.65
N ASN A 686 -14.83 3.04 -19.75
CA ASN A 686 -13.98 1.94 -20.23
C ASN A 686 -12.52 2.24 -19.85
N SER A 687 -11.97 1.46 -18.95
CA SER A 687 -10.56 1.54 -18.55
C SER A 687 -9.69 0.47 -19.24
N THR A 688 -10.27 -0.24 -20.22
CA THR A 688 -9.53 -1.18 -21.07
C THR A 688 -9.12 -0.52 -22.38
N TYR A 689 -8.05 -1.01 -23.01
CA TYR A 689 -7.58 -0.53 -24.32
C TYR A 689 -8.26 -1.27 -25.49
N GLN A 690 -9.53 -1.67 -25.29
CA GLN A 690 -10.37 -2.32 -26.31
C GLN A 690 -11.71 -1.59 -26.42
N GLU A 691 -12.08 -1.24 -27.63
CA GLU A 691 -13.40 -0.71 -27.91
C GLU A 691 -14.50 -1.73 -27.58
N ARG A 692 -15.64 -1.28 -27.08
CA ARG A 692 -16.82 -2.09 -26.75
C ARG A 692 -18.04 -1.61 -27.55
N LYS A 693 -18.45 -2.40 -28.54
CA LYS A 693 -19.57 -2.05 -29.43
C LYS A 693 -20.86 -2.75 -29.04
N GLY A 694 -21.99 -2.08 -29.36
CA GLY A 694 -23.34 -2.62 -29.20
C GLY A 694 -23.71 -2.93 -27.77
N MET A 695 -23.15 -2.21 -26.82
CA MET A 695 -23.53 -2.28 -25.41
C MET A 695 -24.94 -1.72 -25.22
N LYS A 696 -25.61 -2.14 -24.16
CA LYS A 696 -26.89 -1.60 -23.73
C LYS A 696 -26.80 -1.12 -22.29
N VAL A 697 -27.19 0.14 -22.08
CA VAL A 697 -27.29 0.77 -20.77
C VAL A 697 -28.75 0.86 -20.39
N ARG A 698 -29.13 0.29 -19.25
CA ARG A 698 -30.47 0.35 -18.70
C ARG A 698 -30.46 1.04 -17.36
N ALA A 699 -31.30 2.07 -17.20
CA ALA A 699 -31.52 2.80 -15.96
C ALA A 699 -32.96 2.59 -15.47
N ARG A 700 -33.08 2.16 -14.21
CA ARG A 700 -34.37 1.91 -13.56
C ARG A 700 -34.47 2.67 -12.25
N VAL A 701 -35.50 3.50 -12.12
CA VAL A 701 -35.80 4.28 -10.92
C VAL A 701 -36.90 3.59 -10.12
N TYR A 702 -36.69 3.44 -8.84
CA TYR A 702 -37.63 2.83 -7.90
C TYR A 702 -37.91 3.79 -6.74
N SER A 703 -39.18 3.83 -6.28
CA SER A 703 -39.52 4.44 -5.00
C SER A 703 -38.95 3.65 -3.81
N LEU A 704 -39.03 4.19 -2.61
CA LEU A 704 -38.55 3.56 -1.40
C LEU A 704 -39.19 2.17 -1.13
N ASP A 705 -40.45 1.99 -1.49
CA ASP A 705 -41.20 0.73 -1.41
C ASP A 705 -40.93 -0.23 -2.59
N ALA A 706 -39.85 -0.01 -3.33
CA ALA A 706 -39.40 -0.82 -4.47
C ALA A 706 -40.33 -0.85 -5.68
N LYS A 707 -41.27 0.10 -5.83
CA LYS A 707 -42.09 0.25 -7.02
C LYS A 707 -41.29 0.84 -8.17
N LEU A 708 -41.26 0.17 -9.32
CA LEU A 708 -40.64 0.67 -10.54
C LEU A 708 -41.43 1.90 -11.08
N LEU A 709 -40.73 3.05 -11.17
CA LEU A 709 -41.30 4.31 -11.62
C LEU A 709 -40.86 4.66 -13.04
N GLN A 710 -39.62 4.30 -13.40
CA GLN A 710 -39.05 4.54 -14.73
C GLN A 710 -38.12 3.38 -15.13
N ASP A 711 -38.13 3.06 -16.42
CA ASP A 711 -37.26 2.05 -17.02
C ASP A 711 -36.85 2.54 -18.42
N THR A 712 -35.58 2.83 -18.60
CA THR A 712 -35.01 3.37 -19.83
C THR A 712 -33.81 2.55 -20.25
N GLU A 713 -33.76 2.10 -21.50
CA GLU A 713 -32.64 1.38 -22.09
C GLU A 713 -32.20 2.07 -23.37
N VAL A 714 -30.88 2.28 -23.51
CA VAL A 714 -30.25 2.89 -24.70
C VAL A 714 -29.07 2.05 -25.19
N PRO A 715 -28.83 1.98 -26.50
CA PRO A 715 -27.61 1.40 -27.06
C PRO A 715 -26.41 2.35 -26.88
N LEU A 716 -25.21 1.79 -26.77
CA LEU A 716 -23.98 2.59 -26.62
C LEU A 716 -22.77 1.84 -27.18
N ASP A 717 -21.94 2.55 -27.94
CA ASP A 717 -20.58 2.13 -28.25
C ASP A 717 -19.60 2.89 -27.36
N VAL A 718 -18.64 2.19 -26.77
CA VAL A 718 -17.68 2.76 -25.83
C VAL A 718 -16.27 2.59 -26.38
N PRO A 719 -15.59 3.66 -26.79
CA PRO A 719 -14.20 3.60 -27.26
C PRO A 719 -13.24 3.04 -26.19
N ALA A 720 -12.08 2.60 -26.63
CA ALA A 720 -11.00 2.19 -25.74
C ALA A 720 -10.57 3.36 -24.85
N ASP A 721 -10.33 3.09 -23.58
CA ASP A 721 -9.81 4.04 -22.57
C ASP A 721 -10.58 5.39 -22.53
N ALA A 722 -11.92 5.32 -22.58
CA ALA A 722 -12.80 6.48 -22.67
C ALA A 722 -13.93 6.45 -21.65
N ALA A 723 -14.52 7.60 -21.40
CA ALA A 723 -15.77 7.77 -20.70
C ALA A 723 -16.82 8.35 -21.67
N VAL A 724 -18.01 7.75 -21.73
CA VAL A 724 -19.08 8.14 -22.66
C VAL A 724 -20.40 8.30 -21.92
N LYS A 725 -21.04 9.45 -22.07
CA LYS A 725 -22.39 9.69 -21.55
C LYS A 725 -23.40 8.84 -22.34
N ALA A 726 -24.26 8.10 -21.62
CA ALA A 726 -25.28 7.25 -22.21
C ALA A 726 -26.65 7.92 -22.24
N LEU A 727 -27.14 8.44 -21.12
CA LEU A 727 -28.44 9.03 -20.95
C LEU A 727 -28.50 9.98 -19.75
N ASP A 728 -29.57 10.75 -19.64
CA ASP A 728 -29.92 11.51 -18.45
C ASP A 728 -31.08 10.81 -17.72
N VAL A 729 -30.99 10.73 -16.36
CA VAL A 729 -32.05 10.16 -15.54
C VAL A 729 -33.09 11.24 -15.24
N ALA A 730 -34.27 11.09 -15.79
CA ALA A 730 -35.39 11.99 -15.47
C ALA A 730 -35.87 11.74 -14.03
N LYS A 731 -36.52 12.73 -13.45
CA LYS A 731 -37.25 12.58 -12.17
C LYS A 731 -38.70 12.21 -12.48
N PRO A 732 -39.11 10.92 -12.38
CA PRO A 732 -40.46 10.52 -12.67
C PRO A 732 -41.43 10.98 -11.57
N ASP A 733 -42.73 11.06 -11.92
CA ASP A 733 -43.77 11.28 -10.92
C ASP A 733 -43.83 10.14 -9.90
N GLY A 734 -44.20 10.48 -8.67
CA GLY A 734 -44.30 9.50 -7.58
C GLY A 734 -42.97 9.13 -6.87
N LEU A 735 -41.93 9.91 -7.08
CA LEU A 735 -40.67 9.73 -6.30
C LEU A 735 -40.94 9.98 -4.81
N THR A 736 -40.46 9.05 -3.99
CA THR A 736 -40.33 9.26 -2.54
C THR A 736 -39.10 10.13 -2.24
N THR A 737 -39.02 10.77 -1.06
CA THR A 737 -37.87 11.62 -0.69
C THR A 737 -36.55 10.85 -0.84
N THR A 738 -36.50 9.63 -0.30
CA THR A 738 -35.41 8.66 -0.57
C THR A 738 -35.92 7.70 -1.66
N TYR A 739 -35.11 7.46 -2.71
CA TYR A 739 -35.44 6.58 -3.82
C TYR A 739 -34.22 5.82 -4.32
N PHE A 740 -34.37 4.85 -5.19
CA PHE A 740 -33.29 4.02 -5.70
C PHE A 740 -33.13 4.12 -7.20
N LEU A 741 -31.87 4.05 -7.65
CA LEU A 741 -31.51 3.96 -9.06
C LEU A 741 -30.67 2.70 -9.27
N ARG A 742 -31.14 1.81 -10.15
CA ARG A 742 -30.38 0.64 -10.62
C ARG A 742 -29.89 0.88 -12.04
N LEU A 743 -28.59 0.67 -12.26
CA LEU A 743 -27.96 0.72 -13.57
C LEU A 743 -27.46 -0.68 -13.94
N ASP A 744 -27.72 -1.09 -15.18
CA ASP A 744 -27.18 -2.31 -15.76
C ASP A 744 -26.51 -2.00 -17.10
N LEU A 745 -25.29 -2.53 -17.30
CA LEU A 745 -24.58 -2.53 -18.59
C LEU A 745 -24.52 -3.95 -19.11
N ARG A 746 -25.03 -4.17 -20.32
CA ARG A 746 -25.06 -5.48 -20.97
C ARG A 746 -24.30 -5.47 -22.29
N ASP A 747 -23.69 -6.60 -22.61
CA ASP A 747 -23.05 -6.78 -23.91
C ASP A 747 -24.05 -7.16 -25.01
N LEU A 748 -23.57 -7.27 -26.26
CA LEU A 748 -24.35 -7.71 -27.43
C LEU A 748 -25.10 -9.04 -27.24
N ARG A 749 -24.61 -9.91 -26.35
CA ARG A 749 -25.24 -11.21 -26.03
C ARG A 749 -26.23 -11.11 -24.87
N GLY A 750 -26.48 -9.92 -24.36
CA GLY A 750 -27.37 -9.67 -23.21
C GLY A 750 -26.74 -10.03 -21.85
N ARG A 751 -25.47 -10.41 -21.78
CA ARG A 751 -24.80 -10.71 -20.51
C ARG A 751 -24.57 -9.43 -19.73
N LEU A 752 -24.85 -9.45 -18.43
CA LEU A 752 -24.55 -8.36 -17.50
C LEU A 752 -23.01 -8.24 -17.35
N VAL A 753 -22.47 -7.08 -17.66
CA VAL A 753 -21.03 -6.78 -17.64
C VAL A 753 -20.68 -5.90 -16.44
N SER A 754 -21.53 -4.94 -16.14
CA SER A 754 -21.42 -4.08 -14.96
C SER A 754 -22.83 -3.74 -14.48
N HIS A 755 -22.98 -3.54 -13.20
CA HIS A 755 -24.20 -3.03 -12.58
C HIS A 755 -23.84 -2.13 -11.42
N ASN A 756 -24.73 -1.16 -11.14
CA ASN A 756 -24.54 -0.26 -10.02
C ASN A 756 -25.89 0.04 -9.35
N PHE A 757 -25.86 0.40 -8.09
CA PHE A 757 -27.05 0.66 -7.30
C PHE A 757 -26.84 1.90 -6.43
N TYR A 758 -27.71 2.90 -6.61
CA TYR A 758 -27.66 4.17 -5.88
C TYR A 758 -28.88 4.33 -5.02
N TRP A 759 -28.72 4.95 -3.86
CA TRP A 759 -29.77 5.46 -3.01
C TRP A 759 -29.65 6.97 -2.99
N LEU A 760 -30.69 7.62 -3.43
CA LEU A 760 -30.70 9.03 -3.76
C LEU A 760 -31.81 9.74 -3.00
N SER A 761 -31.75 11.07 -2.97
CA SER A 761 -32.77 11.92 -2.34
C SER A 761 -33.28 12.97 -3.34
N THR A 762 -34.57 13.32 -3.21
CA THR A 762 -35.14 14.49 -3.90
C THR A 762 -34.66 15.81 -3.28
N LYS A 763 -34.12 15.79 -2.05
CA LYS A 763 -33.41 16.89 -1.43
C LYS A 763 -31.93 16.72 -1.71
N PRO A 764 -31.28 17.62 -2.47
CA PRO A 764 -29.87 17.47 -2.82
C PRO A 764 -28.94 17.80 -1.66
N ASP A 765 -27.73 17.23 -1.70
CA ASP A 765 -26.60 17.77 -0.95
C ASP A 765 -26.14 19.07 -1.62
N THR A 766 -25.95 20.14 -0.86
CA THR A 766 -25.36 21.40 -1.35
C THR A 766 -24.16 21.80 -0.48
N LEU A 767 -23.19 22.47 -1.09
CA LEU A 767 -21.94 22.85 -0.45
C LEU A 767 -21.94 24.33 -0.09
N ASP A 768 -21.44 24.67 1.09
CA ASP A 768 -21.26 26.05 1.55
C ASP A 768 -19.84 26.54 1.23
N TRP A 769 -19.64 26.98 0.01
CA TRP A 769 -18.34 27.45 -0.47
C TRP A 769 -17.80 28.67 0.30
N ALA A 770 -18.69 29.47 0.92
CA ALA A 770 -18.31 30.64 1.72
C ALA A 770 -17.65 30.25 3.05
N LYS A 771 -17.91 29.02 3.53
CA LYS A 771 -17.35 28.46 4.76
C LYS A 771 -16.30 27.40 4.52
N LYS A 772 -15.79 27.27 3.30
CA LYS A 772 -14.69 26.35 2.99
C LYS A 772 -13.50 26.64 3.91
N GLN A 773 -13.00 25.60 4.55
CA GLN A 773 -11.84 25.66 5.44
C GLN A 773 -10.62 25.11 4.70
N ASP A 774 -9.91 26.01 4.01
CA ASP A 774 -8.69 25.67 3.29
C ASP A 774 -8.88 24.44 2.36
N THR A 775 -7.94 23.51 2.35
CA THR A 775 -8.03 22.23 1.62
C THR A 775 -8.67 21.11 2.45
N VAL A 776 -8.89 21.32 3.75
CA VAL A 776 -9.28 20.28 4.70
C VAL A 776 -10.74 19.90 4.57
N TYR A 777 -11.63 20.90 4.45
CA TYR A 777 -13.05 20.70 4.55
C TYR A 777 -13.88 21.74 3.81
N THR A 778 -14.91 21.29 3.10
CA THR A 778 -15.96 22.14 2.54
C THR A 778 -17.30 21.79 3.18
N PRO A 779 -17.85 22.61 4.09
CA PRO A 779 -19.11 22.32 4.76
C PRO A 779 -20.29 22.16 3.81
N GLN A 780 -21.30 21.40 4.26
CA GLN A 780 -22.57 21.31 3.56
C GLN A 780 -23.53 22.40 4.04
N ALA A 781 -24.21 23.06 3.11
CA ALA A 781 -25.33 23.94 3.40
C ALA A 781 -26.63 23.15 3.59
N GLU A 782 -26.86 22.13 2.74
CA GLU A 782 -27.99 21.22 2.82
C GLU A 782 -27.50 19.77 2.68
N PHE A 783 -28.29 18.85 3.25
CA PHE A 783 -27.97 17.41 3.29
C PHE A 783 -29.05 16.61 2.56
N ALA A 784 -28.64 15.65 1.77
CA ALA A 784 -29.56 14.68 1.19
C ALA A 784 -30.29 13.92 2.30
N ASP A 785 -31.62 13.87 2.20
CA ASP A 785 -32.47 13.20 3.18
C ASP A 785 -32.63 11.72 2.81
N LEU A 786 -31.88 10.88 3.49
CA LEU A 786 -31.88 9.42 3.36
C LEU A 786 -32.51 8.74 4.57
N THR A 787 -33.20 9.51 5.43
CA THR A 787 -33.84 8.99 6.66
C THR A 787 -34.90 7.94 6.34
N GLY A 788 -35.50 7.97 5.15
CA GLY A 788 -36.44 6.94 4.67
C GLY A 788 -35.88 5.53 4.73
N LEU A 789 -34.58 5.34 4.62
CA LEU A 789 -33.95 4.01 4.71
C LEU A 789 -34.22 3.33 6.07
N ASN A 790 -34.39 4.10 7.15
CA ASN A 790 -34.71 3.55 8.47
C ASN A 790 -36.12 2.95 8.55
N SER A 791 -37.00 3.28 7.60
CA SER A 791 -38.37 2.71 7.51
C SER A 791 -38.44 1.46 6.65
N LEU A 792 -37.37 1.02 6.03
CA LEU A 792 -37.34 -0.23 5.27
C LEU A 792 -37.69 -1.41 6.19
N PRO A 793 -38.67 -2.24 5.81
CA PRO A 793 -39.00 -3.45 6.59
C PRO A 793 -37.78 -4.37 6.70
N ALA A 794 -37.65 -5.05 7.84
CA ALA A 794 -36.63 -6.07 8.00
C ALA A 794 -36.84 -7.22 6.99
N VAL A 795 -35.77 -7.60 6.31
CA VAL A 795 -35.78 -8.66 5.30
C VAL A 795 -34.99 -9.86 5.80
N ARG A 796 -35.59 -11.05 5.73
CA ARG A 796 -34.91 -12.32 5.90
C ARG A 796 -34.63 -12.91 4.52
N LEU A 797 -33.35 -13.07 4.19
CA LEU A 797 -32.95 -13.67 2.92
C LEU A 797 -33.03 -15.21 2.97
N GLU A 798 -33.42 -15.83 1.87
CA GLU A 798 -33.15 -17.24 1.61
C GLU A 798 -31.68 -17.36 1.23
N ALA A 799 -30.88 -18.10 2.01
CA ALA A 799 -29.44 -18.19 1.84
C ALA A 799 -28.94 -19.62 1.96
N SER A 800 -28.09 -20.04 1.02
CA SER A 800 -27.41 -21.33 1.07
C SER A 800 -25.97 -21.20 0.58
N ARG A 801 -25.09 -22.10 1.05
CA ARG A 801 -23.67 -22.10 0.68
C ARG A 801 -23.20 -23.46 0.18
N VAL A 802 -22.23 -23.43 -0.74
CA VAL A 802 -21.38 -24.55 -1.11
C VAL A 802 -19.94 -24.15 -0.78
N ILE A 803 -19.23 -25.00 -0.02
CA ILE A 803 -17.82 -24.78 0.32
C ILE A 803 -16.97 -25.73 -0.52
N GLU A 804 -16.00 -25.17 -1.21
CA GLU A 804 -15.00 -25.91 -1.97
C GLU A 804 -13.65 -25.79 -1.26
N GLN A 805 -13.34 -26.79 -0.44
CA GLN A 805 -12.08 -26.86 0.28
C GLN A 805 -11.51 -28.28 0.17
N PRO A 806 -10.68 -28.55 -0.85
CA PRO A 806 -10.00 -29.84 -0.93
C PRO A 806 -9.14 -30.11 0.32
N PRO A 807 -9.02 -31.36 0.76
CA PRO A 807 -8.18 -31.71 1.90
C PRO A 807 -6.75 -31.20 1.71
N GLY A 808 -6.21 -30.47 2.70
CA GLY A 808 -4.87 -29.90 2.68
C GLY A 808 -4.70 -28.64 1.82
N ALA A 809 -5.76 -28.11 1.23
CA ALA A 809 -5.70 -26.85 0.49
C ALA A 809 -5.45 -25.67 1.44
N THR A 810 -4.50 -24.81 1.06
CA THR A 810 -4.22 -23.54 1.76
C THR A 810 -5.24 -22.46 1.42
N LEU A 811 -5.93 -22.58 0.28
CA LEU A 811 -6.97 -21.67 -0.18
C LEU A 811 -8.34 -22.35 -0.18
N GLY A 812 -9.26 -21.82 0.60
CA GLY A 812 -10.67 -22.22 0.59
C GLY A 812 -11.48 -21.30 -0.34
N LYS A 813 -12.56 -21.85 -0.92
CA LYS A 813 -13.58 -21.10 -1.67
C LYS A 813 -14.95 -21.43 -1.18
N ALA A 814 -15.87 -20.47 -1.26
CA ALA A 814 -17.28 -20.75 -1.03
C ALA A 814 -18.14 -19.95 -2.01
N HIS A 815 -19.29 -20.54 -2.39
CA HIS A 815 -20.31 -19.91 -3.21
C HIS A 815 -21.59 -19.78 -2.40
N ILE A 816 -22.09 -18.56 -2.31
CA ILE A 816 -23.25 -18.20 -1.51
C ILE A 816 -24.39 -17.79 -2.45
N ARG A 817 -25.47 -18.55 -2.44
CA ARG A 817 -26.70 -18.18 -3.13
C ARG A 817 -27.60 -17.43 -2.16
N LEU A 818 -28.04 -16.26 -2.55
CA LEU A 818 -28.92 -15.38 -1.80
C LEU A 818 -30.15 -15.04 -2.65
N LYS A 819 -31.34 -15.05 -2.04
CA LYS A 819 -32.57 -14.61 -2.67
C LYS A 819 -33.34 -13.72 -1.71
N ASN A 820 -33.85 -12.62 -2.21
CA ASN A 820 -34.81 -11.77 -1.48
C ASN A 820 -36.23 -12.23 -1.75
N PRO A 821 -36.87 -13.04 -0.86
CA PRO A 821 -38.24 -13.53 -1.08
C PRO A 821 -39.30 -12.49 -0.72
N SER A 822 -38.91 -11.36 -0.15
CA SER A 822 -39.83 -10.34 0.35
C SER A 822 -40.31 -9.40 -0.77
N SER A 823 -41.31 -8.59 -0.47
CA SER A 823 -41.78 -7.49 -1.34
C SER A 823 -41.00 -6.17 -1.13
N SER A 824 -40.01 -6.17 -0.23
CA SER A 824 -39.22 -4.98 0.15
C SER A 824 -37.80 -5.07 -0.38
N MET A 825 -37.13 -3.92 -0.49
CA MET A 825 -35.71 -3.84 -0.81
C MET A 825 -34.87 -4.49 0.30
N ALA A 826 -33.97 -5.42 -0.05
CA ALA A 826 -32.89 -5.86 0.81
C ALA A 826 -31.70 -4.94 0.56
N PHE A 827 -31.45 -3.99 1.47
CA PHE A 827 -30.50 -2.91 1.31
C PHE A 827 -29.19 -3.16 2.03
N GLN A 828 -28.06 -2.94 1.33
CA GLN A 828 -26.69 -3.09 1.84
C GLN A 828 -26.47 -4.45 2.53
N VAL A 829 -26.72 -5.52 1.79
CA VAL A 829 -26.46 -6.90 2.24
C VAL A 829 -24.97 -7.09 2.46
N ARG A 830 -24.58 -7.46 3.68
CA ARG A 830 -23.21 -7.76 4.07
C ARG A 830 -23.04 -9.25 4.31
N LEU A 831 -21.96 -9.80 3.80
CA LEU A 831 -21.49 -11.16 4.06
C LEU A 831 -20.20 -11.13 4.88
N ARG A 832 -20.09 -12.01 5.85
CA ARG A 832 -18.90 -12.23 6.68
C ARG A 832 -18.49 -13.67 6.63
N LEU A 833 -17.17 -13.91 6.63
CA LEU A 833 -16.59 -15.25 6.81
C LEU A 833 -15.79 -15.25 8.11
N ALA A 834 -16.17 -16.08 9.06
CA ALA A 834 -15.59 -16.14 10.38
C ALA A 834 -15.17 -17.57 10.75
N SER A 835 -14.28 -17.69 11.75
CA SER A 835 -13.95 -18.96 12.39
C SER A 835 -15.05 -19.31 13.42
N ARG A 836 -15.57 -20.54 13.37
CA ARG A 836 -16.59 -21.00 14.34
C ARG A 836 -16.12 -20.94 15.80
N LYS A 837 -14.80 -20.99 16.03
CA LYS A 837 -14.24 -21.00 17.38
C LYS A 837 -14.12 -19.61 18.01
N GLU A 838 -13.87 -18.57 17.22
CA GLU A 838 -13.36 -17.30 17.74
C GLU A 838 -14.27 -16.09 17.44
N ASP A 839 -15.36 -16.26 16.70
CA ASP A 839 -16.20 -15.15 16.16
C ASP A 839 -15.34 -14.01 15.56
N ARG A 840 -14.20 -14.37 14.97
CA ARG A 840 -13.30 -13.49 14.25
C ARG A 840 -13.45 -13.68 12.77
N ASP A 841 -13.35 -12.56 12.03
CA ASP A 841 -13.28 -12.62 10.59
C ASP A 841 -12.01 -13.35 10.15
N ALA A 842 -12.16 -14.30 9.23
CA ALA A 842 -11.03 -14.99 8.62
C ALA A 842 -10.47 -14.10 7.50
N VAL A 843 -9.38 -13.40 7.80
CA VAL A 843 -8.75 -12.41 6.91
C VAL A 843 -7.32 -12.83 6.55
N PRO A 844 -6.83 -12.50 5.33
CA PRO A 844 -7.52 -11.76 4.28
C PRO A 844 -8.67 -12.55 3.63
N VAL A 845 -9.73 -11.84 3.24
CA VAL A 845 -10.91 -12.39 2.60
C VAL A 845 -11.23 -11.65 1.30
N PHE A 846 -11.54 -12.39 0.24
CA PHE A 846 -11.73 -11.85 -1.11
C PHE A 846 -13.12 -12.19 -1.64
N TRP A 847 -14.10 -11.35 -1.32
CA TRP A 847 -15.45 -11.43 -1.84
C TRP A 847 -15.51 -10.84 -3.25
N ASP A 848 -16.18 -11.49 -4.19
CA ASP A 848 -16.40 -10.91 -5.52
C ASP A 848 -17.31 -9.68 -5.46
N ASP A 849 -18.29 -9.66 -4.54
CA ASP A 849 -19.09 -8.47 -4.19
C ASP A 849 -19.56 -8.52 -2.73
N ASN A 850 -19.85 -7.36 -2.13
CA ASN A 850 -20.40 -7.22 -0.79
C ASN A 850 -21.04 -5.84 -0.61
N TYR A 851 -21.82 -5.61 0.44
CA TYR A 851 -22.58 -4.39 0.65
C TYR A 851 -23.49 -4.02 -0.55
N PHE A 852 -24.07 -5.02 -1.19
CA PHE A 852 -24.95 -4.86 -2.33
C PHE A 852 -26.44 -4.86 -1.93
N SER A 853 -27.34 -4.48 -2.85
CA SER A 853 -28.78 -4.51 -2.61
C SER A 853 -29.49 -5.47 -3.54
N LEU A 854 -30.56 -6.09 -3.08
CA LEU A 854 -31.42 -7.00 -3.85
C LEU A 854 -32.85 -6.46 -3.93
N LEU A 855 -33.34 -6.31 -5.15
CA LEU A 855 -34.76 -6.03 -5.41
C LEU A 855 -35.65 -7.20 -4.91
N PRO A 856 -36.96 -6.95 -4.70
CA PRO A 856 -37.91 -8.02 -4.46
C PRO A 856 -37.84 -9.14 -5.49
N GLY A 857 -37.72 -10.38 -5.02
CA GLY A 857 -37.59 -11.58 -5.85
C GLY A 857 -36.21 -11.80 -6.50
N GLU A 858 -35.27 -10.84 -6.37
CA GLU A 858 -33.94 -10.95 -6.97
C GLU A 858 -33.10 -12.02 -6.27
N GLU A 859 -32.36 -12.76 -7.09
CA GLU A 859 -31.42 -13.79 -6.66
C GLU A 859 -30.01 -13.41 -7.11
N ARG A 860 -29.01 -13.74 -6.25
CA ARG A 860 -27.59 -13.52 -6.53
C ARG A 860 -26.72 -14.63 -5.98
N ILE A 861 -25.67 -14.95 -6.72
CA ILE A 861 -24.58 -15.81 -6.24
C ILE A 861 -23.37 -14.91 -6.00
N VAL A 862 -22.79 -15.03 -4.81
CA VAL A 862 -21.56 -14.32 -4.40
C VAL A 862 -20.52 -15.38 -4.04
N SER A 863 -19.28 -15.13 -4.48
CA SER A 863 -18.17 -16.05 -4.22
C SER A 863 -17.15 -15.38 -3.28
N VAL A 864 -16.49 -16.21 -2.47
CA VAL A 864 -15.42 -15.79 -1.58
C VAL A 864 -14.24 -16.74 -1.69
N SER A 865 -13.02 -16.20 -1.60
CA SER A 865 -11.80 -16.99 -1.36
C SER A 865 -11.09 -16.49 -0.10
N TYR A 866 -10.45 -17.39 0.64
CA TYR A 866 -9.85 -17.13 1.95
C TYR A 866 -8.70 -18.10 2.24
N ASP A 867 -7.76 -17.69 3.09
CA ASP A 867 -6.70 -18.55 3.58
C ASP A 867 -7.25 -19.49 4.69
N THR A 868 -7.19 -20.79 4.47
CA THR A 868 -7.71 -21.79 5.42
C THR A 868 -6.95 -21.81 6.76
N SER A 869 -5.70 -21.35 6.78
CA SER A 869 -4.91 -21.24 8.01
C SER A 869 -5.53 -20.28 9.02
N GLN A 870 -6.31 -19.29 8.55
CA GLN A 870 -7.00 -18.30 9.40
C GLN A 870 -8.18 -18.88 10.17
N LEU A 871 -8.62 -20.08 9.80
CA LEU A 871 -9.69 -20.79 10.53
C LEU A 871 -9.16 -21.56 11.75
N HIS A 872 -7.84 -21.67 11.92
CA HIS A 872 -7.19 -22.42 13.02
C HIS A 872 -7.74 -23.86 13.19
N GLY A 873 -8.01 -24.51 12.07
CA GLY A 873 -8.57 -25.88 12.03
C GLY A 873 -10.07 -25.97 12.36
N ALA A 874 -10.78 -24.85 12.48
CA ALA A 874 -12.23 -24.82 12.61
C ALA A 874 -12.93 -24.80 11.24
N GLU A 875 -14.24 -25.06 11.23
CA GLU A 875 -15.06 -24.86 10.04
C GLU A 875 -15.33 -23.37 9.78
N PRO A 876 -15.37 -22.94 8.51
CA PRO A 876 -15.79 -21.58 8.17
C PRO A 876 -17.29 -21.39 8.46
N VAL A 877 -17.62 -20.28 9.07
CA VAL A 877 -19.00 -19.80 9.24
C VAL A 877 -19.21 -18.63 8.29
N ILE A 878 -20.27 -18.69 7.50
CA ILE A 878 -20.68 -17.56 6.68
C ILE A 878 -21.93 -16.95 7.30
N LEU A 879 -21.87 -15.66 7.60
CA LEU A 879 -22.94 -14.88 8.18
C LEU A 879 -23.45 -13.89 7.14
N VAL A 880 -24.75 -13.63 7.14
CA VAL A 880 -25.39 -12.58 6.37
C VAL A 880 -26.07 -11.61 7.31
N ASP A 881 -25.82 -10.32 7.13
CA ASP A 881 -26.47 -9.19 7.79
C ASP A 881 -26.59 -8.00 6.82
N GLY A 882 -26.84 -6.79 7.28
CA GLY A 882 -26.93 -5.61 6.44
C GLY A 882 -27.81 -4.51 7.04
N PHE A 883 -28.13 -3.49 6.25
CA PHE A 883 -28.83 -2.30 6.76
C PHE A 883 -30.22 -2.64 7.32
N ASN A 884 -31.04 -3.38 6.56
CA ASN A 884 -32.36 -3.87 6.99
C ASN A 884 -32.46 -5.41 6.92
N ILE A 885 -31.33 -6.11 6.98
CA ILE A 885 -31.27 -7.56 6.89
C ILE A 885 -31.29 -8.20 8.26
N THR A 886 -32.16 -9.18 8.47
CA THR A 886 -32.14 -10.01 9.67
C THR A 886 -30.90 -10.90 9.64
N SER A 887 -30.01 -10.73 10.62
CA SER A 887 -28.78 -11.51 10.72
C SER A 887 -29.04 -13.00 10.82
N ALA A 888 -28.31 -13.80 10.03
CA ALA A 888 -28.42 -15.26 10.01
C ALA A 888 -27.10 -15.92 9.62
N GLU A 889 -26.89 -17.17 10.06
CA GLU A 889 -25.88 -18.06 9.49
C GLU A 889 -26.39 -18.67 8.19
N VAL A 890 -25.54 -18.67 7.16
CA VAL A 890 -25.84 -19.25 5.85
C VAL A 890 -25.68 -20.77 5.94
N GLY A 891 -26.76 -21.52 5.76
CA GLY A 891 -26.79 -22.98 5.79
C GLY A 891 -26.13 -23.63 4.57
N ALA A 892 -25.82 -24.93 4.66
CA ALA A 892 -25.39 -25.72 3.51
C ALA A 892 -26.54 -25.80 2.49
N ALA A 893 -26.18 -25.85 1.20
CA ALA A 893 -27.15 -26.16 0.16
C ALA A 893 -27.60 -27.63 0.30
N HIS A 894 -28.91 -27.87 0.26
CA HIS A 894 -29.53 -29.21 0.27
C HIS A 894 -29.59 -29.79 -1.12
#